data_81c37e3a8d3640e6d102b55ecba82fa1
#
_entry.id   81c37e3a8d3640e6d102b55ecba82fa1
#
_cell.length_a   1.000
_cell.length_b   1.000
_cell.length_c   1.000
_cell.angle_alpha   90.00
_cell.angle_beta   90.00
_cell.angle_gamma   90.00
#
_symmetry.space_group_name_H-M   'P 1'
#
loop_
_entity.id
_entity.type
_entity.pdbx_description
1 polymer ?
#
loop_
_entity_poly.entity_id
_entity_poly.type
_entity_poly.pdbx_seq_one_letter_code
_entity_poly.pdbx_strand_id
1 'polypeptide(L)'
;AYSDYDAEHPANLRTIMGNPSLGEVRTIMIGVRNLSTGSKSGEVWVNELRLKDYNQKGGWAANGNLNMQLSDLGSVNLQGRYVSDGFGGLESTVSERTENAVSAYSLTTSLELGKFFPRKAHVTIPLYYSRTNESSKPRYNPLDTDVLLRDALQTGTSQERQMLEDIAVTKHVQTHFSVANARVGIQSSRAPMPYDPANFSFSYSHAHRHTRGETTVYENEDSWRGAMSYAWSPIYQPWEPFKHLRNASRWLDIVRRFGLNWLPQNLAFNTELTRNYYEYQERNIDAPTASPLPVTFNEQFLWNRDFALRWDLTRNLHLNLQSATHAQIEEPYTPINKSLYADRYKAWKDSVWTSIWHLGTPLDYQQAFTLSYQVPLHLIPIFDWTSLQGQYHATYSWVRGTETAAHQSLGNIITNNRSLTFNGLFNLERLYNHIPFLRKANERFNQLREDNRRSSQRNTVQNASHPAGSDGRQQREFAQEIVLKPDTLPVVTHHLRSKRLRIVARTEDGRLYPLKYKLLDENRLRVTNKVDSVQKLMLIVHETAPFEPTKGYQSAQALARVLMMVRSINVSYREQYAMTLPGFMPTIGDAFGQRRDNGLLAPGLDFALGLTGNGYIDKALDRQWLLLNPAIATPATTQRTEDLQVRAVIEPFRDMKIDLNAACNTTRAQRIQYMYADKPTLESGTFSMTTLSLRGAFEGIGNARSGYQSASFTRFCNLLDAYRSRIEERYQGLHYPAGSPMAGLLFNPANGTVNRYSADVMVPAFLSAYTHMGNAHLNLFPTLAHLLPNWTLRYAGLARLPWFNERFKRFDINHAYRSIYSVGSYSSFSNYWAAERGMGFVTDVATGNLIPSGRFNVAMVSLNESFSPLIGIDMMFESGLTAKLEYRTVRSINLSLTSIQLNEAQSKDWVVGVGYRINDFNLLGIGKRRPAKSRRTARAKAASSAPSNEPSREVNRDLT
;
A
#
# COMPACT_ATOMS: atom_id res chain seq x y z
N ALA A 1 7.19 -69.47 -3.19
CA ALA A 1 6.58 -69.90 -1.91
C ALA A 1 7.64 -70.73 -1.19
N TYR A 2 7.91 -70.39 0.04
CA TYR A 2 8.78 -71.16 0.96
C TYR A 2 7.89 -71.86 1.97
N SER A 3 8.14 -73.14 2.23
CA SER A 3 7.41 -73.96 3.19
C SER A 3 8.37 -74.68 4.13
N ASP A 4 8.15 -74.55 5.41
CA ASP A 4 8.95 -75.20 6.46
C ASP A 4 8.06 -75.64 7.63
N TYR A 5 8.52 -76.64 8.40
CA TYR A 5 7.84 -77.08 9.61
C TYR A 5 8.35 -76.32 10.81
N ASP A 6 7.44 -76.00 11.70
CA ASP A 6 7.78 -75.24 12.94
C ASP A 6 8.65 -76.17 13.82
N ALA A 7 9.85 -75.72 14.18
CA ALA A 7 10.80 -76.48 15.03
C ALA A 7 10.22 -76.81 16.43
N GLU A 8 9.40 -75.96 17.00
CA GLU A 8 8.75 -76.17 18.31
C GLU A 8 7.46 -76.95 18.21
N HIS A 9 6.80 -76.90 17.04
CA HIS A 9 5.56 -77.62 16.76
C HIS A 9 5.63 -78.30 15.43
N PRO A 10 6.24 -79.48 15.36
CA PRO A 10 6.56 -80.20 14.11
C PRO A 10 5.32 -80.59 13.25
N ALA A 11 4.15 -80.58 13.82
CA ALA A 11 2.91 -80.78 13.08
C ALA A 11 2.43 -79.54 12.29
N ASN A 12 2.99 -78.39 12.53
CA ASN A 12 2.58 -77.11 11.91
C ASN A 12 3.49 -76.80 10.72
N LEU A 13 2.88 -76.79 9.55
CA LEU A 13 3.49 -76.38 8.30
C LEU A 13 3.32 -74.89 8.14
N ARG A 14 4.44 -74.14 8.06
CA ARG A 14 4.47 -72.71 7.72
C ARG A 14 4.76 -72.54 6.24
N THR A 15 3.93 -71.83 5.53
CA THR A 15 4.17 -71.54 4.13
C THR A 15 4.16 -70.03 3.94
N ILE A 16 5.21 -69.48 3.32
CA ILE A 16 5.35 -68.05 3.03
C ILE A 16 5.34 -67.88 1.54
N MET A 17 4.51 -66.97 1.03
CA MET A 17 4.46 -66.63 -0.38
C MET A 17 4.71 -65.12 -0.50
N GLY A 18 5.77 -64.74 -1.25
CA GLY A 18 6.18 -63.35 -1.38
C GLY A 18 7.03 -62.89 -0.14
N ASN A 19 7.02 -61.66 0.20
CA ASN A 19 7.68 -61.03 1.32
C ASN A 19 6.63 -60.36 2.25
N PRO A 20 5.91 -61.13 3.09
CA PRO A 20 4.83 -60.63 3.90
C PRO A 20 5.37 -59.82 5.08
N SER A 21 4.69 -58.75 5.43
CA SER A 21 4.91 -57.94 6.65
C SER A 21 3.78 -58.14 7.64
N LEU A 22 4.09 -58.44 8.87
CA LEU A 22 3.15 -58.47 10.00
C LEU A 22 2.75 -57.07 10.46
N GLY A 23 3.42 -55.98 10.00
CA GLY A 23 3.09 -54.59 10.31
C GLY A 23 1.82 -54.10 9.64
N GLU A 24 1.40 -54.74 8.51
CA GLU A 24 0.21 -54.33 7.74
C GLU A 24 -0.66 -55.56 7.38
N VAL A 25 -1.19 -56.22 8.41
CA VAL A 25 -2.14 -57.32 8.19
C VAL A 25 -3.47 -56.78 7.74
N ARG A 26 -3.88 -57.05 6.49
CA ARG A 26 -5.17 -56.54 5.96
C ARG A 26 -6.30 -57.56 6.14
N THR A 27 -5.97 -58.86 6.12
CA THR A 27 -7.01 -59.90 6.22
C THR A 27 -6.44 -61.11 6.96
N ILE A 28 -7.18 -61.66 7.87
CA ILE A 28 -6.90 -62.93 8.55
C ILE A 28 -8.02 -63.88 8.18
N MET A 29 -7.64 -65.08 7.71
CA MET A 29 -8.61 -66.10 7.34
C MET A 29 -8.33 -67.33 8.20
N ILE A 30 -9.32 -67.87 8.86
CA ILE A 30 -9.27 -69.12 9.63
C ILE A 30 -10.16 -70.11 8.90
N GLY A 31 -9.59 -71.25 8.60
CA GLY A 31 -10.31 -72.30 7.86
C GLY A 31 -10.08 -73.69 8.45
N VAL A 32 -10.95 -74.57 8.20
CA VAL A 32 -10.86 -75.98 8.60
C VAL A 32 -10.81 -76.85 7.35
N ARG A 33 -9.84 -77.74 7.32
CA ARG A 33 -9.67 -78.70 6.23
C ARG A 33 -9.89 -80.11 6.71
N ASN A 34 -10.82 -80.81 6.12
CA ASN A 34 -11.03 -82.27 6.37
C ASN A 34 -9.98 -83.07 5.60
N LEU A 35 -9.13 -83.81 6.33
CA LEU A 35 -8.08 -84.69 5.78
C LEU A 35 -8.50 -86.17 5.67
N SER A 36 -9.72 -86.51 6.06
CA SER A 36 -10.22 -87.88 5.95
C SER A 36 -10.87 -88.12 4.58
N THR A 37 -11.02 -89.45 4.16
CA THR A 37 -11.66 -89.88 2.88
C THR A 37 -13.20 -89.76 2.89
N GLY A 38 -13.85 -89.44 4.01
CA GLY A 38 -15.26 -89.26 4.17
C GLY A 38 -15.64 -87.89 4.70
N SER A 39 -16.88 -87.41 4.38
CA SER A 39 -17.41 -86.19 4.99
C SER A 39 -17.63 -86.37 6.47
N LYS A 40 -17.20 -85.43 7.24
CA LYS A 40 -17.42 -85.31 8.69
C LYS A 40 -18.15 -84.01 8.99
N SER A 41 -19.06 -84.09 9.93
CA SER A 41 -19.74 -82.96 10.56
C SER A 41 -19.10 -82.70 11.93
N GLY A 42 -18.91 -81.44 12.28
CA GLY A 42 -18.36 -81.01 13.56
C GLY A 42 -18.43 -79.48 13.69
N GLU A 43 -18.23 -78.96 14.85
CA GLU A 43 -18.14 -77.54 15.12
C GLU A 43 -16.71 -77.23 15.56
N VAL A 44 -16.18 -76.16 15.08
CA VAL A 44 -14.86 -75.61 15.46
C VAL A 44 -15.09 -74.26 16.05
N TRP A 45 -14.72 -74.14 17.25
CA TRP A 45 -14.79 -72.89 18.00
C TRP A 45 -13.45 -72.23 18.06
N VAL A 46 -13.33 -71.00 17.56
CA VAL A 46 -12.14 -70.22 17.62
C VAL A 46 -12.41 -69.13 18.68
N ASN A 47 -11.56 -69.16 19.73
CA ASN A 47 -11.71 -68.22 20.81
C ASN A 47 -10.51 -67.29 20.87
N GLU A 48 -10.76 -65.99 20.95
CA GLU A 48 -9.82 -64.90 21.20
C GLU A 48 -8.56 -64.86 20.27
N LEU A 49 -8.60 -64.12 19.20
CA LEU A 49 -7.40 -63.78 18.43
C LEU A 49 -6.64 -62.71 19.24
N ARG A 50 -5.46 -63.07 19.74
CA ARG A 50 -4.61 -62.19 20.53
C ARG A 50 -3.28 -61.96 19.84
N LEU A 51 -2.81 -60.70 19.83
CA LEU A 51 -1.43 -60.37 19.49
C LEU A 51 -0.55 -60.73 20.69
N LYS A 52 0.45 -61.60 20.49
CA LYS A 52 1.48 -61.96 21.48
C LYS A 52 2.82 -61.31 21.09
N ASP A 53 3.67 -61.14 22.11
CA ASP A 53 5.07 -60.77 21.96
C ASP A 53 5.23 -59.41 21.23
N TYR A 54 4.26 -58.50 21.37
CA TYR A 54 4.44 -57.13 20.89
C TYR A 54 5.63 -56.48 21.62
N ASN A 55 6.38 -55.67 20.86
CA ASN A 55 7.59 -55.05 21.37
C ASN A 55 7.28 -53.98 22.43
N GLN A 56 7.56 -54.30 23.68
CA GLN A 56 7.39 -53.37 24.82
C GLN A 56 8.65 -52.54 25.11
N LYS A 57 9.75 -52.72 24.37
CA LYS A 57 10.93 -51.94 24.59
C LYS A 57 10.68 -50.45 24.39
N GLY A 58 10.87 -49.68 25.44
CA GLY A 58 10.79 -48.23 25.39
C GLY A 58 11.99 -47.65 24.64
N GLY A 59 11.79 -46.52 24.01
CA GLY A 59 12.82 -45.68 23.44
C GLY A 59 13.28 -44.59 24.39
N TRP A 60 14.39 -43.98 24.07
CA TRP A 60 14.89 -42.81 24.77
C TRP A 60 15.27 -41.68 23.78
N ALA A 61 15.22 -40.46 24.24
CA ALA A 61 15.64 -39.30 23.49
C ALA A 61 16.55 -38.43 24.35
N ALA A 62 17.50 -37.81 23.70
CA ALA A 62 18.39 -36.84 24.31
C ALA A 62 18.57 -35.63 23.38
N ASN A 63 18.62 -34.45 23.96
CA ASN A 63 19.00 -33.23 23.26
C ASN A 63 20.01 -32.45 24.10
N GLY A 64 20.96 -31.82 23.43
CA GLY A 64 21.96 -30.98 24.07
C GLY A 64 22.19 -29.72 23.24
N ASN A 65 22.45 -28.62 23.91
CA ASN A 65 22.77 -27.35 23.29
C ASN A 65 23.96 -26.73 24.02
N LEU A 66 24.98 -26.35 23.24
CA LEU A 66 26.14 -25.61 23.71
C LEU A 66 26.21 -24.27 22.96
N ASN A 67 26.05 -23.18 23.70
CA ASN A 67 26.18 -21.85 23.17
C ASN A 67 27.41 -21.18 23.79
N MET A 68 28.36 -20.81 22.94
CA MET A 68 29.57 -20.09 23.33
C MET A 68 29.59 -18.71 22.72
N GLN A 69 29.67 -17.69 23.56
CA GLN A 69 29.89 -16.31 23.15
C GLN A 69 31.38 -15.98 23.19
N LEU A 70 31.94 -15.66 22.02
CA LEU A 70 33.34 -15.33 21.85
C LEU A 70 33.60 -13.83 21.99
N SER A 71 33.18 -13.23 23.10
CA SER A 71 33.23 -11.78 23.34
C SER A 71 32.60 -10.99 22.18
N ASP A 72 33.37 -10.07 21.59
CA ASP A 72 32.95 -9.25 20.44
C ASP A 72 33.32 -9.90 19.08
N LEU A 73 33.96 -11.05 19.08
CA LEU A 73 34.28 -11.78 17.86
C LEU A 73 33.11 -12.53 17.29
N GLY A 74 32.18 -13.02 18.12
CA GLY A 74 31.01 -13.74 17.62
C GLY A 74 30.47 -14.81 18.56
N SER A 75 29.75 -15.76 18.01
CA SER A 75 29.13 -16.85 18.75
C SER A 75 29.22 -18.17 17.99
N VAL A 76 29.29 -19.26 18.75
CA VAL A 76 29.22 -20.63 18.24
C VAL A 76 28.11 -21.35 18.97
N ASN A 77 27.19 -21.92 18.25
CA ASN A 77 26.07 -22.72 18.77
C ASN A 77 26.17 -24.13 18.21
N LEU A 78 26.27 -25.12 19.09
CA LEU A 78 26.23 -26.54 18.74
C LEU A 78 25.01 -27.17 19.40
N GLN A 79 24.12 -27.71 18.59
CA GLN A 79 22.94 -28.43 19.03
C GLN A 79 23.00 -29.88 18.57
N GLY A 80 22.69 -30.80 19.46
CA GLY A 80 22.60 -32.24 19.16
C GLY A 80 21.24 -32.79 19.62
N ARG A 81 20.66 -33.67 18.82
CA ARG A 81 19.43 -34.41 19.14
C ARG A 81 19.59 -35.86 18.75
N TYR A 82 19.22 -36.73 19.64
CA TYR A 82 19.11 -38.17 19.37
C TYR A 82 17.74 -38.68 19.84
N VAL A 83 17.09 -39.46 19.01
CA VAL A 83 15.83 -40.14 19.32
C VAL A 83 16.04 -41.61 18.91
N SER A 84 15.89 -42.55 19.83
CA SER A 84 15.94 -43.96 19.48
C SER A 84 14.64 -44.47 18.90
N ASP A 85 14.71 -45.60 18.20
CA ASP A 85 13.49 -46.33 17.82
C ASP A 85 12.68 -46.72 19.06
N GLY A 86 11.37 -46.75 18.95
CA GLY A 86 10.41 -47.01 20.02
C GLY A 86 10.18 -45.88 20.99
N PHE A 87 10.73 -44.66 20.73
CA PHE A 87 10.44 -43.50 21.53
C PHE A 87 9.08 -42.89 21.12
N GLY A 88 8.26 -42.52 22.12
CA GLY A 88 6.98 -41.84 21.92
C GLY A 88 6.59 -41.02 23.14
N GLY A 89 5.65 -40.10 22.99
CA GLY A 89 5.09 -39.34 24.08
C GLY A 89 4.32 -40.21 25.08
N LEU A 90 4.06 -39.70 26.27
CA LEU A 90 3.29 -40.42 27.30
C LEU A 90 1.88 -40.82 26.84
N GLU A 91 1.31 -40.08 25.91
CA GLU A 91 -0.05 -40.30 25.38
C GLU A 91 -0.04 -41.13 24.09
N SER A 92 1.14 -41.40 23.52
CA SER A 92 1.27 -42.14 22.25
C SER A 92 1.00 -43.63 22.45
N THR A 93 0.19 -44.20 21.59
CA THR A 93 -0.01 -45.67 21.52
C THR A 93 1.25 -46.34 21.05
N VAL A 94 1.35 -47.68 21.24
CA VAL A 94 2.51 -48.45 20.79
C VAL A 94 2.76 -48.33 19.29
N SER A 95 1.71 -48.21 18.49
CA SER A 95 1.79 -48.07 17.05
C SER A 95 2.19 -46.66 16.58
N GLU A 96 2.08 -45.65 17.45
CA GLU A 96 2.46 -44.27 17.14
C GLU A 96 3.91 -43.94 17.56
N ARG A 97 4.65 -44.89 18.13
CA ARG A 97 6.04 -44.70 18.48
C ARG A 97 6.89 -44.60 17.22
N THR A 98 8.00 -43.84 17.31
CA THR A 98 8.92 -43.73 16.20
C THR A 98 9.57 -45.07 15.86
N GLU A 99 9.46 -45.49 14.60
CA GLU A 99 10.14 -46.70 14.11
C GLU A 99 11.58 -46.45 13.69
N ASN A 100 11.95 -45.18 13.53
CA ASN A 100 13.25 -44.77 13.08
C ASN A 100 14.08 -44.16 14.24
N ALA A 101 15.34 -44.57 14.35
CA ALA A 101 16.28 -43.85 15.18
C ALA A 101 16.79 -42.60 14.44
N VAL A 102 16.61 -41.43 15.02
CA VAL A 102 17.02 -40.15 14.43
C VAL A 102 18.17 -39.55 15.22
N SER A 103 19.29 -39.28 14.53
CA SER A 103 20.40 -38.49 15.06
C SER A 103 20.56 -37.21 14.24
N ALA A 104 20.58 -36.09 14.90
CA ALA A 104 20.76 -34.78 14.26
C ALA A 104 21.77 -33.95 15.05
N TYR A 105 22.64 -33.24 14.34
CA TYR A 105 23.45 -32.19 14.93
C TYR A 105 23.45 -30.97 14.04
N SER A 106 23.50 -29.79 14.65
CA SER A 106 23.55 -28.50 13.97
C SER A 106 24.65 -27.66 14.63
N LEU A 107 25.62 -27.27 13.82
CA LEU A 107 26.68 -26.33 14.20
C LEU A 107 26.38 -24.99 13.49
N THR A 108 26.21 -23.92 14.25
CA THR A 108 26.04 -22.57 13.72
C THR A 108 27.10 -21.66 14.32
N THR A 109 27.82 -20.98 13.45
CA THR A 109 28.90 -20.07 13.84
C THR A 109 28.72 -18.73 13.17
N SER A 110 28.74 -17.67 13.96
CA SER A 110 28.70 -16.27 13.50
C SER A 110 29.92 -15.54 14.03
N LEU A 111 30.79 -15.07 13.14
CA LEU A 111 32.04 -14.41 13.48
C LEU A 111 32.17 -13.06 12.77
N GLU A 112 32.71 -12.06 13.45
CA GLU A 112 33.08 -10.78 12.87
C GLU A 112 34.57 -10.72 12.60
N LEU A 113 35.00 -11.21 11.41
CA LEU A 113 36.40 -11.27 11.01
C LEU A 113 37.06 -9.91 10.89
N GLY A 114 36.26 -8.83 10.75
CA GLY A 114 36.76 -7.47 10.71
C GLY A 114 37.57 -7.08 11.98
N LYS A 115 37.34 -7.76 13.10
CA LYS A 115 38.07 -7.52 14.36
C LYS A 115 39.58 -7.84 14.29
N PHE A 116 40.01 -8.67 13.34
CA PHE A 116 41.40 -8.95 13.09
C PHE A 116 42.17 -7.84 12.36
N PHE A 117 41.46 -6.84 11.85
CA PHE A 117 42.03 -5.71 11.13
C PHE A 117 42.23 -4.50 12.04
N PRO A 118 43.13 -3.56 11.68
CA PRO A 118 43.34 -2.34 12.45
C PRO A 118 42.04 -1.56 12.61
N ARG A 119 41.77 -1.09 13.83
CA ARG A 119 40.51 -0.34 14.14
C ARG A 119 40.30 0.91 13.28
N LYS A 120 41.40 1.53 12.81
CA LYS A 120 41.32 2.69 11.90
C LYS A 120 40.75 2.39 10.52
N ALA A 121 40.79 1.16 10.06
CA ALA A 121 40.25 0.74 8.77
C ALA A 121 38.74 0.47 8.81
N HIS A 122 38.16 0.36 10.01
CA HIS A 122 36.72 0.07 10.20
C HIS A 122 36.21 -1.05 9.28
N VAL A 123 37.01 -2.17 9.20
CA VAL A 123 36.66 -3.31 8.39
C VAL A 123 35.55 -4.12 9.07
N THR A 124 34.51 -4.47 8.33
CA THR A 124 33.40 -5.31 8.77
C THR A 124 33.32 -6.49 7.83
N ILE A 125 33.48 -7.70 8.34
CA ILE A 125 33.40 -8.96 7.57
C ILE A 125 32.65 -9.97 8.44
N PRO A 126 31.31 -9.93 8.47
CA PRO A 126 30.53 -10.91 9.20
C PRO A 126 30.49 -12.22 8.44
N LEU A 127 31.03 -13.26 9.06
CA LEU A 127 31.03 -14.63 8.57
C LEU A 127 29.96 -15.41 9.28
N TYR A 128 29.10 -16.06 8.51
CA TYR A 128 28.17 -17.05 9.03
C TYR A 128 28.41 -18.39 8.39
N TYR A 129 28.51 -19.43 9.24
CA TYR A 129 28.61 -20.81 8.82
C TYR A 129 27.63 -21.66 9.60
N SER A 130 26.85 -22.48 8.91
CA SER A 130 26.01 -23.47 9.55
C SER A 130 26.13 -24.82 8.84
N ARG A 131 26.17 -25.89 9.62
CA ARG A 131 26.11 -27.25 9.11
C ARG A 131 25.15 -28.06 9.95
N THR A 132 24.12 -28.57 9.31
CA THR A 132 23.14 -29.48 9.90
C THR A 132 23.29 -30.84 9.24
N ASN A 133 23.33 -31.86 10.03
CA ASN A 133 23.33 -33.23 9.56
C ASN A 133 22.28 -34.02 10.35
N GLU A 134 21.33 -34.56 9.64
CA GLU A 134 20.28 -35.42 10.20
C GLU A 134 20.35 -36.78 9.53
N SER A 135 20.35 -37.84 10.34
CA SER A 135 20.37 -39.21 9.89
C SER A 135 19.21 -39.97 10.54
N SER A 136 18.34 -40.50 9.71
CA SER A 136 17.22 -41.36 10.12
C SER A 136 17.51 -42.81 9.74
N LYS A 137 17.65 -43.66 10.73
CA LYS A 137 17.94 -45.08 10.57
C LYS A 137 16.67 -45.87 10.91
N PRO A 138 16.03 -46.53 9.95
CA PRO A 138 14.86 -47.33 10.21
C PRO A 138 15.22 -48.56 11.05
N ARG A 139 14.24 -49.04 11.81
CA ARG A 139 14.38 -50.23 12.63
C ARG A 139 14.45 -51.48 11.80
N TYR A 140 13.65 -51.56 10.74
CA TYR A 140 13.59 -52.72 9.85
C TYR A 140 14.32 -52.44 8.54
N ASN A 141 14.74 -53.51 7.89
CA ASN A 141 15.38 -53.43 6.59
C ASN A 141 14.34 -53.01 5.53
N PRO A 142 14.52 -51.87 4.81
CA PRO A 142 13.54 -51.45 3.80
C PRO A 142 13.44 -52.42 2.60
N LEU A 143 14.45 -53.24 2.35
CA LEU A 143 14.41 -54.27 1.31
C LEU A 143 13.73 -55.56 1.77
N ASP A 144 13.65 -55.78 3.10
CA ASP A 144 12.98 -56.92 3.69
C ASP A 144 12.39 -56.51 5.04
N THR A 145 11.16 -56.05 5.03
CA THR A 145 10.53 -55.36 6.13
C THR A 145 10.27 -56.21 7.38
N ASP A 146 10.45 -57.51 7.27
CA ASP A 146 10.35 -58.48 8.40
C ASP A 146 11.69 -58.68 9.15
N VAL A 147 12.79 -58.25 8.57
CA VAL A 147 14.11 -58.39 9.14
C VAL A 147 14.56 -57.08 9.80
N LEU A 148 15.08 -57.17 11.01
CA LEU A 148 15.66 -56.00 11.68
C LEU A 148 16.92 -55.56 10.91
N LEU A 149 16.99 -54.27 10.59
CA LEU A 149 18.15 -53.71 9.88
C LEU A 149 19.46 -54.01 10.55
N ARG A 150 19.51 -54.05 11.90
CA ARG A 150 20.67 -54.44 12.70
C ARG A 150 21.17 -55.83 12.37
N ASP A 151 20.25 -56.76 12.23
CA ASP A 151 20.59 -58.20 12.02
C ASP A 151 20.98 -58.43 10.56
N ALA A 152 20.32 -57.76 9.62
CA ALA A 152 20.74 -57.75 8.21
C ALA A 152 22.15 -57.19 7.99
N LEU A 153 22.52 -56.15 8.72
CA LEU A 153 23.87 -55.57 8.66
C LEU A 153 24.95 -56.46 9.28
N GLN A 154 24.62 -57.43 10.13
CA GLN A 154 25.61 -58.39 10.74
C GLN A 154 25.92 -59.56 9.83
N THR A 155 25.01 -59.97 8.97
CA THR A 155 25.10 -61.20 8.17
C THR A 155 25.81 -61.01 6.84
N GLY A 156 25.89 -59.77 6.28
CA GLY A 156 26.45 -59.51 4.96
C GLY A 156 27.97 -59.30 4.92
N THR A 157 28.51 -59.28 3.72
CA THR A 157 29.90 -58.86 3.45
C THR A 157 30.06 -57.36 3.68
N SER A 158 31.27 -56.83 3.74
CA SER A 158 31.51 -55.38 3.96
C SER A 158 30.89 -54.52 2.85
N GLN A 159 30.86 -55.00 1.61
CA GLN A 159 30.27 -54.30 0.48
C GLN A 159 28.72 -54.29 0.57
N GLU A 160 28.13 -55.44 0.88
CA GLU A 160 26.67 -55.59 1.04
C GLU A 160 26.17 -54.76 2.23
N ARG A 161 26.90 -54.71 3.33
CA ARG A 161 26.60 -53.87 4.47
C ARG A 161 26.56 -52.34 4.10
N GLN A 162 27.61 -51.92 3.39
CA GLN A 162 27.68 -50.52 2.95
C GLN A 162 26.53 -50.18 1.98
N MET A 163 26.24 -51.08 1.04
CA MET A 163 25.11 -50.89 0.11
C MET A 163 23.77 -50.84 0.84
N LEU A 164 23.56 -51.75 1.78
CA LEU A 164 22.35 -51.77 2.59
C LEU A 164 22.21 -50.51 3.46
N GLU A 165 23.29 -50.04 4.06
CA GLU A 165 23.32 -48.83 4.87
C GLU A 165 23.07 -47.58 4.00
N ASP A 166 23.59 -47.54 2.79
CA ASP A 166 23.36 -46.47 1.83
C ASP A 166 21.90 -46.40 1.32
N ILE A 167 21.21 -47.57 1.32
CA ILE A 167 19.79 -47.65 0.98
C ILE A 167 18.93 -47.30 2.21
N ALA A 168 19.18 -47.94 3.32
CA ALA A 168 18.29 -47.91 4.49
C ALA A 168 18.35 -46.57 5.26
N VAL A 169 19.55 -45.97 5.35
CA VAL A 169 19.73 -44.75 6.17
C VAL A 169 19.45 -43.48 5.36
N THR A 170 18.33 -42.85 5.65
CA THR A 170 18.03 -41.51 5.09
C THR A 170 18.94 -40.48 5.76
N LYS A 171 19.69 -39.74 4.97
CA LYS A 171 20.65 -38.74 5.44
C LYS A 171 20.39 -37.40 4.77
N HIS A 172 20.20 -36.36 5.57
CA HIS A 172 20.09 -34.98 5.13
C HIS A 172 21.26 -34.16 5.67
N VAL A 173 22.07 -33.63 4.77
CA VAL A 173 23.19 -32.74 5.11
C VAL A 173 22.96 -31.41 4.47
N GLN A 174 22.92 -30.36 5.27
CA GLN A 174 22.81 -28.97 4.78
C GLN A 174 24.01 -28.18 5.31
N THR A 175 24.74 -27.54 4.42
CA THR A 175 25.84 -26.64 4.74
C THR A 175 25.54 -25.27 4.16
N HIS A 176 25.64 -24.24 4.96
CA HIS A 176 25.49 -22.86 4.52
C HIS A 176 26.67 -22.04 5.01
N PHE A 177 27.31 -21.36 4.07
CA PHE A 177 28.41 -20.44 4.29
C PHE A 177 28.02 -19.07 3.75
N SER A 178 28.17 -18.01 4.50
CA SER A 178 27.93 -16.67 3.97
C SER A 178 28.80 -15.60 4.63
N VAL A 179 29.20 -14.64 3.81
CA VAL A 179 29.79 -13.36 4.22
C VAL A 179 28.86 -12.27 3.69
N ALA A 180 28.20 -11.56 4.57
CA ALA A 180 27.22 -10.53 4.19
C ALA A 180 27.78 -9.14 4.44
N ASN A 181 27.64 -8.23 3.43
CA ASN A 181 28.04 -6.81 3.55
C ASN A 181 29.48 -6.60 4.05
N ALA A 182 30.42 -7.39 3.53
CA ALA A 182 31.84 -7.15 3.78
C ALA A 182 32.23 -5.78 3.22
N ARG A 183 32.73 -4.89 4.08
CA ARG A 183 33.05 -3.51 3.73
C ARG A 183 34.24 -2.98 4.49
N VAL A 184 34.89 -1.96 3.91
CA VAL A 184 35.96 -1.20 4.52
C VAL A 184 35.44 0.21 4.79
N GLY A 185 35.46 0.66 6.05
CA GLY A 185 34.88 1.93 6.48
C GLY A 185 35.77 3.15 6.28
N ILE A 186 36.81 3.09 5.45
CA ILE A 186 37.71 4.22 5.15
C ILE A 186 36.99 5.23 4.26
N GLN A 187 36.80 6.43 4.73
CA GLN A 187 36.19 7.55 4.00
C GLN A 187 37.17 8.73 3.90
N SER A 188 36.97 9.57 2.88
CA SER A 188 37.67 10.85 2.77
C SER A 188 37.36 11.75 3.97
N SER A 189 38.37 12.46 4.47
CA SER A 189 38.28 13.33 5.63
C SER A 189 37.42 14.59 5.40
N ARG A 190 37.14 14.97 4.15
CA ARG A 190 36.42 16.21 3.79
C ARG A 190 34.98 15.97 3.35
N ALA A 191 34.77 14.97 2.52
CA ALA A 191 33.45 14.56 2.02
C ALA A 191 33.54 13.13 1.47
N PRO A 192 32.46 12.33 1.46
CA PRO A 192 32.43 11.04 0.81
C PRO A 192 32.68 11.22 -0.70
N MET A 193 33.75 10.59 -1.21
CA MET A 193 34.08 10.63 -2.63
C MET A 193 33.49 9.40 -3.33
N PRO A 194 33.18 9.46 -4.64
CA PRO A 194 32.60 8.32 -5.36
C PRO A 194 33.47 7.05 -5.31
N TYR A 195 34.78 7.19 -5.22
CA TYR A 195 35.77 6.09 -5.20
C TYR A 195 36.14 5.61 -3.78
N ASP A 196 35.53 6.16 -2.73
CA ASP A 196 35.83 5.74 -1.36
C ASP A 196 35.47 4.26 -1.14
N PRO A 197 36.37 3.45 -0.55
CA PRO A 197 36.08 2.02 -0.29
C PRO A 197 34.84 1.78 0.54
N ALA A 198 34.46 2.73 1.40
CA ALA A 198 33.27 2.67 2.22
C ALA A 198 31.95 2.64 1.43
N ASN A 199 31.96 3.07 0.16
CA ASN A 199 30.81 3.02 -0.74
C ASN A 199 30.53 1.62 -1.27
N PHE A 200 31.50 0.70 -1.15
CA PHE A 200 31.37 -0.65 -1.67
C PHE A 200 31.11 -1.65 -0.55
N SER A 201 30.25 -2.61 -0.80
CA SER A 201 30.05 -3.76 0.04
C SER A 201 29.92 -5.02 -0.81
N PHE A 202 30.47 -6.13 -0.32
CA PHE A 202 30.46 -7.41 -1.01
C PHE A 202 29.76 -8.44 -0.15
N SER A 203 28.99 -9.29 -0.78
CA SER A 203 28.33 -10.42 -0.13
C SER A 203 28.54 -11.67 -0.96
N TYR A 204 28.76 -12.78 -0.28
CA TYR A 204 28.87 -14.09 -0.91
C TYR A 204 28.16 -15.11 -0.03
N SER A 205 27.37 -15.99 -0.62
CA SER A 205 26.80 -17.13 0.09
C SER A 205 26.83 -18.37 -0.79
N HIS A 206 27.03 -19.52 -0.14
CA HIS A 206 26.92 -20.84 -0.73
C HIS A 206 26.12 -21.73 0.19
N ALA A 207 25.06 -22.30 -0.31
CA ALA A 207 24.26 -23.31 0.36
C ALA A 207 24.35 -24.62 -0.41
N HIS A 208 24.68 -25.69 0.28
CA HIS A 208 24.71 -27.05 -0.27
C HIS A 208 23.81 -27.94 0.56
N ARG A 209 22.89 -28.63 -0.09
CA ARG A 209 22.00 -29.62 0.51
C ARG A 209 22.17 -30.94 -0.20
N HIS A 210 22.42 -31.96 0.58
CA HIS A 210 22.57 -33.35 0.12
C HIS A 210 21.58 -34.24 0.85
N THR A 211 20.76 -34.96 0.11
CA THR A 211 19.83 -35.94 0.64
C THR A 211 20.08 -37.30 -0.02
N ARG A 212 20.04 -38.35 0.75
CA ARG A 212 20.00 -39.73 0.25
C ARG A 212 19.06 -40.56 1.11
N GLY A 213 18.55 -41.65 0.58
CA GLY A 213 17.63 -42.51 1.30
C GLY A 213 17.19 -43.72 0.48
N GLU A 214 16.13 -44.33 0.92
CA GLU A 214 15.57 -45.54 0.34
C GLU A 214 15.25 -45.37 -1.15
N THR A 215 14.43 -44.40 -1.51
CA THR A 215 14.00 -44.13 -2.88
C THR A 215 14.94 -43.22 -3.66
N THR A 216 15.95 -42.68 -2.99
CA THR A 216 16.82 -41.63 -3.53
C THR A 216 18.27 -42.06 -3.44
N VAL A 217 18.96 -42.15 -4.58
CA VAL A 217 20.40 -42.40 -4.61
C VAL A 217 21.15 -41.20 -4.08
N TYR A 218 20.86 -40.03 -4.64
CA TYR A 218 21.24 -38.72 -4.15
C TYR A 218 20.32 -37.63 -4.70
N GLU A 219 20.17 -36.61 -3.90
CA GLU A 219 19.53 -35.33 -4.26
C GLU A 219 20.49 -34.25 -3.80
N ASN A 220 21.06 -33.50 -4.72
CA ASN A 220 21.97 -32.41 -4.47
C ASN A 220 21.35 -31.11 -4.92
N GLU A 221 21.39 -30.13 -4.04
CA GLU A 221 20.95 -28.73 -4.34
C GLU A 221 22.09 -27.80 -3.92
N ASP A 222 22.66 -27.11 -4.89
CA ASP A 222 23.69 -26.13 -4.70
C ASP A 222 23.21 -24.76 -5.10
N SER A 223 23.32 -23.79 -4.21
CA SER A 223 22.97 -22.39 -4.46
C SER A 223 24.15 -21.49 -4.13
N TRP A 224 24.64 -20.77 -5.14
CA TRP A 224 25.68 -19.75 -5.01
C TRP A 224 25.07 -18.38 -5.26
N ARG A 225 25.44 -17.43 -4.43
CA ARG A 225 25.05 -16.03 -4.59
C ARG A 225 26.26 -15.15 -4.33
N GLY A 226 26.59 -14.31 -5.30
CA GLY A 226 27.60 -13.28 -5.19
C GLY A 226 26.99 -11.93 -5.45
N ALA A 227 27.15 -10.97 -4.55
CA ALA A 227 26.59 -9.62 -4.72
C ALA A 227 27.62 -8.55 -4.39
N MET A 228 27.60 -7.48 -5.14
CA MET A 228 28.33 -6.24 -4.90
C MET A 228 27.33 -5.08 -4.88
N SER A 229 27.38 -4.31 -3.81
CA SER A 229 26.59 -3.11 -3.68
C SER A 229 27.49 -1.89 -3.60
N TYR A 230 27.16 -0.88 -4.36
CA TYR A 230 27.78 0.44 -4.34
C TYR A 230 26.73 1.46 -3.93
N ALA A 231 27.01 2.30 -2.95
CA ALA A 231 26.13 3.36 -2.52
C ALA A 231 26.93 4.60 -2.15
N TRP A 232 26.76 5.66 -2.93
CA TRP A 232 27.40 6.94 -2.71
C TRP A 232 26.37 7.99 -2.32
N SER A 233 26.54 8.59 -1.15
CA SER A 233 25.66 9.63 -0.60
C SER A 233 26.53 10.83 -0.18
N PRO A 234 26.83 11.78 -1.10
CA PRO A 234 27.66 12.91 -0.81
C PRO A 234 26.99 13.87 0.18
N ILE A 235 27.79 14.45 1.08
CA ILE A 235 27.38 15.57 1.89
C ILE A 235 27.54 16.83 1.03
N TYR A 236 26.42 17.44 0.66
CA TYR A 236 26.45 18.62 -0.20
C TYR A 236 25.75 19.81 0.48
N GLN A 237 26.15 20.99 0.09
CA GLN A 237 25.42 22.21 0.41
C GLN A 237 24.83 22.77 -0.89
N PRO A 238 23.54 23.11 -0.92
CA PRO A 238 22.93 23.68 -2.11
C PRO A 238 23.62 25.00 -2.50
N TRP A 239 23.88 25.17 -3.78
CA TRP A 239 24.34 26.44 -4.31
C TRP A 239 23.18 27.45 -4.27
N GLU A 240 23.31 28.47 -3.44
CA GLU A 240 22.31 29.51 -3.20
C GLU A 240 22.79 30.85 -3.78
N PRO A 241 22.61 31.14 -5.09
CA PRO A 241 23.17 32.32 -5.73
C PRO A 241 22.64 33.63 -5.17
N PHE A 242 21.42 33.63 -4.63
CA PHE A 242 20.73 34.82 -4.15
C PHE A 242 20.75 34.99 -2.62
N LYS A 243 21.56 34.20 -1.91
CA LYS A 243 21.64 34.24 -0.43
C LYS A 243 22.04 35.62 0.13
N HIS A 244 22.77 36.38 -0.66
CA HIS A 244 23.29 37.73 -0.27
C HIS A 244 22.21 38.83 -0.21
N LEU A 245 20.99 38.57 -0.77
CA LEU A 245 19.86 39.50 -0.70
C LEU A 245 19.24 39.54 0.73
N ARG A 246 20.04 39.84 1.75
CA ARG A 246 19.62 39.77 3.16
C ARG A 246 18.50 40.75 3.54
N ASN A 247 18.44 41.93 2.91
CA ASN A 247 17.47 42.98 3.20
C ASN A 247 16.35 43.12 2.19
N ALA A 248 16.14 42.08 1.35
CA ALA A 248 15.10 42.10 0.33
C ALA A 248 13.71 41.96 0.96
N SER A 249 12.74 42.56 0.31
CA SER A 249 11.31 42.42 0.64
C SER A 249 10.87 40.95 0.71
N ARG A 250 9.90 40.61 1.55
CA ARG A 250 9.30 39.25 1.65
C ARG A 250 8.83 38.69 0.31
N TRP A 251 8.55 39.57 -0.67
CA TRP A 251 8.18 39.17 -2.04
C TRP A 251 9.31 38.47 -2.81
N LEU A 252 10.56 38.71 -2.44
CA LEU A 252 11.73 38.09 -3.05
C LEU A 252 12.20 36.83 -2.32
N ASP A 253 11.46 36.36 -1.31
CA ASP A 253 11.81 35.15 -0.55
C ASP A 253 11.89 33.90 -1.42
N ILE A 254 11.08 33.82 -2.47
CA ILE A 254 11.12 32.72 -3.43
C ILE A 254 12.46 32.66 -4.19
N VAL A 255 12.97 33.81 -4.59
CA VAL A 255 14.27 33.94 -5.28
C VAL A 255 15.41 33.71 -4.30
N ARG A 256 15.35 34.31 -3.11
CA ARG A 256 16.36 34.21 -2.06
C ARG A 256 16.58 32.77 -1.59
N ARG A 257 15.51 31.98 -1.49
CA ARG A 257 15.56 30.57 -1.03
C ARG A 257 15.78 29.59 -2.17
N PHE A 258 15.95 30.07 -3.39
CA PHE A 258 16.31 29.20 -4.51
C PHE A 258 17.69 28.60 -4.27
N GLY A 259 17.76 27.28 -4.33
CA GLY A 259 19.02 26.54 -4.21
C GLY A 259 19.03 25.40 -5.23
N LEU A 260 20.17 25.26 -5.89
CA LEU A 260 20.43 24.22 -6.89
C LEU A 260 21.46 23.24 -6.33
N ASN A 261 21.17 21.95 -6.46
CA ASN A 261 22.09 20.88 -6.10
C ASN A 261 22.67 20.26 -7.36
N TRP A 262 24.00 20.37 -7.50
CA TRP A 262 24.72 19.79 -8.64
C TRP A 262 24.97 18.29 -8.48
N LEU A 263 24.99 17.78 -7.25
CA LEU A 263 25.25 16.38 -6.94
C LEU A 263 23.98 15.68 -6.51
N PRO A 264 23.81 14.39 -6.86
CA PRO A 264 22.69 13.59 -6.37
C PRO A 264 22.83 13.33 -4.87
N GLN A 265 21.70 13.12 -4.17
CA GLN A 265 21.67 12.70 -2.77
C GLN A 265 22.13 11.28 -2.58
N ASN A 266 21.78 10.42 -3.53
CA ASN A 266 22.14 9.02 -3.49
C ASN A 266 22.30 8.51 -4.93
N LEU A 267 23.41 7.81 -5.14
CA LEU A 267 23.68 7.01 -6.32
C LEU A 267 24.00 5.60 -5.84
N ALA A 268 23.17 4.64 -6.19
CA ALA A 268 23.35 3.25 -5.79
C ALA A 268 23.35 2.34 -7.03
N PHE A 269 24.22 1.34 -6.98
CA PHE A 269 24.29 0.29 -7.98
C PHE A 269 24.47 -1.04 -7.23
N ASN A 270 23.58 -2.00 -7.46
CA ASN A 270 23.68 -3.35 -6.91
C ASN A 270 23.79 -4.32 -8.07
N THR A 271 24.66 -5.29 -7.94
CA THR A 271 24.77 -6.39 -8.87
C THR A 271 24.85 -7.70 -8.13
N GLU A 272 24.07 -8.67 -8.56
CA GLU A 272 23.92 -9.96 -7.91
C GLU A 272 23.89 -11.08 -8.93
N LEU A 273 24.78 -12.05 -8.74
CA LEU A 273 24.83 -13.29 -9.49
C LEU A 273 24.29 -14.41 -8.60
N THR A 274 23.29 -15.12 -9.05
CA THR A 274 22.69 -16.26 -8.35
C THR A 274 22.67 -17.46 -9.27
N ARG A 275 23.34 -18.53 -8.84
CA ARG A 275 23.35 -19.81 -9.54
C ARG A 275 22.75 -20.88 -8.67
N ASN A 276 21.73 -21.55 -9.15
CA ASN A 276 21.11 -22.72 -8.52
C ASN A 276 21.33 -23.93 -9.42
N TYR A 277 21.81 -25.01 -8.84
CA TYR A 277 21.98 -26.29 -9.50
C TYR A 277 21.30 -27.36 -8.68
N TYR A 278 20.43 -28.12 -9.29
CA TYR A 278 19.70 -29.22 -8.68
C TYR A 278 19.99 -30.50 -9.47
N GLU A 279 20.30 -31.59 -8.78
CA GLU A 279 20.56 -32.90 -9.38
C GLU A 279 19.92 -33.97 -8.51
N TYR A 280 19.14 -34.83 -9.13
CA TYR A 280 18.40 -35.88 -8.46
C TYR A 280 18.52 -37.21 -9.23
N GLN A 281 18.79 -38.29 -8.52
CA GLN A 281 18.74 -39.63 -9.06
C GLN A 281 17.88 -40.53 -8.18
N GLU A 282 16.82 -41.05 -8.77
CA GLU A 282 15.92 -42.01 -8.16
C GLU A 282 16.56 -43.41 -8.08
N ARG A 283 16.26 -44.15 -7.02
CA ARG A 283 16.69 -45.50 -6.84
C ARG A 283 15.64 -46.49 -7.29
N ASN A 284 16.01 -47.47 -8.08
CA ASN A 284 15.17 -48.61 -8.36
C ASN A 284 15.26 -49.60 -7.21
N ILE A 285 14.23 -49.63 -6.36
CA ILE A 285 14.21 -50.50 -5.16
C ILE A 285 13.97 -51.97 -5.56
N ASP A 286 13.15 -52.22 -6.57
CA ASP A 286 12.77 -53.55 -6.99
C ASP A 286 13.93 -54.32 -7.67
N ALA A 287 14.88 -53.56 -8.22
CA ALA A 287 16.09 -54.17 -8.86
C ALA A 287 17.32 -53.29 -8.55
N PRO A 288 17.85 -53.32 -7.30
CA PRO A 288 18.94 -52.44 -6.87
C PRO A 288 20.26 -52.67 -7.65
N THR A 289 20.42 -53.83 -8.28
CA THR A 289 21.59 -54.19 -9.11
C THR A 289 21.40 -53.89 -10.60
N ALA A 290 20.22 -53.42 -11.03
CA ALA A 290 19.95 -53.02 -12.39
C ALA A 290 20.70 -51.72 -12.77
N SER A 291 20.66 -51.38 -14.06
CA SER A 291 21.20 -50.11 -14.53
C SER A 291 20.55 -48.91 -13.78
N PRO A 292 21.35 -47.94 -13.31
CA PRO A 292 20.84 -46.82 -12.57
C PRO A 292 19.84 -46.00 -13.43
N LEU A 293 18.79 -45.48 -12.80
CA LEU A 293 17.83 -44.60 -13.45
C LEU A 293 18.50 -43.32 -13.90
N PRO A 294 17.99 -42.65 -14.96
CA PRO A 294 18.59 -41.43 -15.48
C PRO A 294 18.58 -40.32 -14.45
N VAL A 295 19.61 -39.50 -14.47
CA VAL A 295 19.77 -38.34 -13.59
C VAL A 295 18.86 -37.23 -14.10
N THR A 296 18.03 -36.67 -13.24
CA THR A 296 17.28 -35.44 -13.47
C THR A 296 18.05 -34.27 -12.91
N PHE A 297 18.22 -33.20 -13.68
CA PHE A 297 18.90 -32.02 -13.22
C PHE A 297 18.19 -30.76 -13.71
N ASN A 298 18.38 -29.67 -12.94
CA ASN A 298 17.90 -28.33 -13.31
C ASN A 298 18.97 -27.33 -12.96
N GLU A 299 19.17 -26.39 -13.85
CA GLU A 299 20.17 -25.34 -13.67
C GLU A 299 19.58 -23.99 -14.01
N GLN A 300 19.90 -23.01 -13.17
CA GLN A 300 19.47 -21.62 -13.35
C GLN A 300 20.60 -20.69 -12.92
N PHE A 301 21.06 -19.88 -13.83
CA PHE A 301 22.07 -18.88 -13.55
C PHE A 301 21.55 -17.50 -13.92
N LEU A 302 21.30 -16.66 -12.92
CA LEU A 302 20.72 -15.31 -13.07
C LEU A 302 21.74 -14.24 -12.70
N TRP A 303 21.64 -13.12 -13.38
CA TRP A 303 22.40 -11.92 -13.10
C TRP A 303 21.45 -10.73 -12.96
N ASN A 304 21.26 -10.27 -11.73
CA ASN A 304 20.43 -9.12 -11.41
C ASN A 304 21.29 -7.86 -11.28
N ARG A 305 20.83 -6.76 -11.82
CA ARG A 305 21.51 -5.46 -11.80
C ARG A 305 20.50 -4.38 -11.52
N ASP A 306 20.69 -3.69 -10.40
CA ASP A 306 19.81 -2.62 -9.94
C ASP A 306 20.58 -1.31 -9.93
N PHE A 307 19.96 -0.26 -10.42
CA PHE A 307 20.46 1.10 -10.38
C PHE A 307 19.44 2.00 -9.72
N ALA A 308 19.87 2.88 -8.81
CA ALA A 308 19.03 3.86 -8.17
C ALA A 308 19.73 5.22 -8.10
N LEU A 309 19.02 6.26 -8.53
CA LEU A 309 19.45 7.65 -8.49
C LEU A 309 18.38 8.48 -7.79
N ARG A 310 18.75 9.13 -6.72
CA ARG A 310 17.92 10.15 -6.07
C ARG A 310 18.61 11.50 -6.19
N TRP A 311 17.93 12.46 -6.80
CA TRP A 311 18.46 13.80 -7.03
C TRP A 311 17.45 14.87 -6.69
N ASP A 312 17.70 15.60 -5.62
CA ASP A 312 16.92 16.78 -5.26
C ASP A 312 17.51 17.99 -5.98
N LEU A 313 17.13 18.20 -7.24
CA LEU A 313 17.65 19.27 -8.11
C LEU A 313 17.54 20.66 -7.47
N THR A 314 16.39 20.90 -6.83
CA THR A 314 16.17 22.09 -6.02
C THR A 314 15.54 21.69 -4.69
N ARG A 315 15.34 22.62 -3.78
CA ARG A 315 14.63 22.34 -2.50
C ARG A 315 13.21 21.79 -2.67
N ASN A 316 12.60 22.03 -3.84
CA ASN A 316 11.19 21.69 -4.11
C ASN A 316 11.01 20.73 -5.29
N LEU A 317 12.07 20.41 -6.01
CA LEU A 317 12.05 19.52 -7.18
C LEU A 317 12.93 18.31 -6.89
N HIS A 318 12.29 17.16 -6.76
CA HIS A 318 12.91 15.88 -6.43
C HIS A 318 12.74 14.90 -7.60
N LEU A 319 13.84 14.32 -8.02
CA LEU A 319 13.92 13.30 -9.05
C LEU A 319 14.37 11.99 -8.41
N ASN A 320 13.68 10.90 -8.73
CA ASN A 320 14.04 9.55 -8.36
C ASN A 320 13.94 8.66 -9.59
N LEU A 321 15.02 7.96 -9.91
CA LEU A 321 15.11 7.00 -11.01
C LEU A 321 15.62 5.68 -10.43
N GLN A 322 14.93 4.61 -10.75
CA GLN A 322 15.31 3.25 -10.39
C GLN A 322 15.18 2.38 -11.63
N SER A 323 16.12 1.48 -11.83
CA SER A 323 16.01 0.46 -12.86
C SER A 323 16.54 -0.88 -12.34
N ALA A 324 15.91 -1.95 -12.76
CA ALA A 324 16.27 -3.33 -12.47
C ALA A 324 16.33 -4.11 -13.79
N THR A 325 17.39 -4.89 -13.96
CA THR A 325 17.59 -5.79 -15.10
C THR A 325 17.84 -7.18 -14.58
N HIS A 326 17.02 -8.13 -14.97
CA HIS A 326 17.25 -9.54 -14.74
C HIS A 326 17.73 -10.18 -16.04
N ALA A 327 18.86 -10.84 -15.98
CA ALA A 327 19.44 -11.53 -17.13
C ALA A 327 19.79 -12.97 -16.77
N GLN A 328 19.70 -13.83 -17.73
CA GLN A 328 20.15 -15.22 -17.63
C GLN A 328 21.54 -15.35 -18.19
N ILE A 329 22.42 -16.01 -17.47
CA ILE A 329 23.70 -16.50 -17.98
C ILE A 329 23.41 -17.82 -18.66
N GLU A 330 23.77 -17.97 -19.92
CA GLU A 330 23.51 -19.18 -20.69
C GLU A 330 24.48 -20.28 -20.29
N GLU A 331 23.93 -21.42 -19.88
CA GLU A 331 24.63 -22.64 -19.56
C GLU A 331 24.20 -23.72 -20.58
N PRO A 332 25.15 -24.54 -21.11
CA PRO A 332 24.77 -25.72 -21.89
C PRO A 332 24.01 -26.69 -21.00
N TYR A 333 22.88 -27.19 -21.44
CA TYR A 333 22.05 -28.16 -20.70
C TYR A 333 22.73 -29.56 -20.64
N THR A 334 23.71 -29.68 -19.74
CA THR A 334 24.47 -30.92 -19.55
C THR A 334 24.87 -31.09 -18.09
N PRO A 335 24.86 -32.30 -17.53
CA PRO A 335 25.36 -32.54 -16.18
C PRO A 335 26.81 -32.08 -16.05
N ILE A 336 27.14 -31.31 -15.06
CA ILE A 336 28.47 -30.71 -14.86
C ILE A 336 29.26 -31.57 -13.89
N ASN A 337 29.83 -32.66 -14.37
CA ASN A 337 30.78 -33.47 -13.59
C ASN A 337 32.16 -33.41 -14.23
N LYS A 338 33.05 -32.60 -13.63
CA LYS A 338 34.42 -32.40 -14.12
C LYS A 338 35.25 -33.67 -14.19
N SER A 339 35.01 -34.59 -13.29
CA SER A 339 35.79 -35.85 -13.24
C SER A 339 35.33 -36.87 -14.28
N LEU A 340 34.06 -36.87 -14.61
CA LEU A 340 33.48 -37.77 -15.61
C LEU A 340 33.53 -37.23 -17.02
N TYR A 341 33.34 -35.89 -17.19
CA TYR A 341 33.17 -35.23 -18.51
C TYR A 341 34.00 -33.95 -18.60
N ALA A 342 35.31 -34.05 -18.64
CA ALA A 342 36.22 -32.88 -18.64
C ALA A 342 35.97 -31.94 -19.84
N ASP A 343 35.68 -32.45 -21.03
CA ASP A 343 35.45 -31.67 -22.24
C ASP A 343 34.15 -30.88 -22.14
N ARG A 344 33.07 -31.49 -21.60
CA ARG A 344 31.79 -30.83 -21.36
C ARG A 344 31.95 -29.71 -20.32
N TYR A 345 32.70 -29.93 -19.28
CA TYR A 345 33.01 -28.91 -18.28
C TYR A 345 33.76 -27.71 -18.86
N LYS A 346 34.72 -27.97 -19.80
CA LYS A 346 35.41 -26.89 -20.51
C LYS A 346 34.46 -26.09 -21.37
N ALA A 347 33.62 -26.76 -22.18
CA ALA A 347 32.61 -26.10 -23.01
C ALA A 347 31.63 -25.28 -22.16
N TRP A 348 31.17 -25.80 -21.05
CA TRP A 348 30.33 -25.07 -20.09
C TRP A 348 31.03 -23.79 -19.59
N LYS A 349 32.29 -23.91 -19.16
CA LYS A 349 33.06 -22.76 -18.66
C LYS A 349 33.22 -21.68 -19.73
N ASP A 350 33.50 -22.05 -20.96
CA ASP A 350 33.70 -21.12 -22.08
C ASP A 350 32.36 -20.42 -22.42
N SER A 351 31.25 -21.15 -22.43
CA SER A 351 29.91 -20.58 -22.64
C SER A 351 29.52 -19.58 -21.54
N VAL A 352 29.69 -19.98 -20.27
CA VAL A 352 29.37 -19.11 -19.11
C VAL A 352 30.22 -17.83 -19.13
N TRP A 353 31.52 -17.92 -19.38
CA TRP A 353 32.37 -16.73 -19.47
C TRP A 353 31.99 -15.82 -20.63
N THR A 354 31.66 -16.41 -21.79
CA THR A 354 31.19 -15.63 -22.95
C THR A 354 29.89 -14.91 -22.62
N SER A 355 28.93 -15.60 -21.98
CA SER A 355 27.66 -15.01 -21.54
C SER A 355 27.87 -13.88 -20.53
N ILE A 356 28.78 -14.05 -19.56
CA ILE A 356 29.14 -13.02 -18.56
C ILE A 356 29.72 -11.78 -19.26
N TRP A 357 30.65 -11.95 -20.21
CA TRP A 357 31.23 -10.83 -20.95
C TRP A 357 30.19 -10.05 -21.78
N HIS A 358 29.13 -10.72 -22.23
CA HIS A 358 28.01 -10.09 -22.95
C HIS A 358 26.88 -9.62 -22.02
N LEU A 359 27.12 -9.60 -20.70
CA LEU A 359 26.15 -9.20 -19.66
C LEU A 359 24.90 -10.09 -19.56
N GLY A 360 24.98 -11.32 -20.03
CA GLY A 360 23.90 -12.28 -20.07
C GLY A 360 22.79 -11.92 -21.09
N THR A 361 21.84 -12.83 -21.22
CA THR A 361 20.65 -12.61 -22.05
C THR A 361 19.52 -12.04 -21.18
N PRO A 362 19.05 -10.80 -21.45
CA PRO A 362 18.01 -10.18 -20.63
C PRO A 362 16.72 -11.02 -20.63
N LEU A 363 16.11 -11.18 -19.46
CA LEU A 363 14.78 -11.79 -19.27
C LEU A 363 13.71 -10.73 -19.11
N ASP A 364 13.96 -9.79 -18.22
CA ASP A 364 13.11 -8.64 -18.02
C ASP A 364 13.90 -7.40 -17.60
N TYR A 365 13.28 -6.27 -17.80
CA TYR A 365 13.76 -4.96 -17.40
C TYR A 365 12.62 -4.16 -16.84
N GLN A 366 12.85 -3.45 -15.75
CA GLN A 366 11.90 -2.55 -15.14
C GLN A 366 12.57 -1.23 -14.80
N GLN A 367 11.89 -0.13 -15.10
CA GLN A 367 12.32 1.22 -14.74
C GLN A 367 11.19 1.97 -14.07
N ALA A 368 11.49 2.72 -13.02
CA ALA A 368 10.58 3.64 -12.38
C ALA A 368 11.23 5.03 -12.30
N PHE A 369 10.53 6.01 -12.83
CA PHE A 369 10.92 7.41 -12.80
C PHE A 369 9.89 8.21 -12.03
N THR A 370 10.31 9.00 -11.07
CA THR A 370 9.41 9.87 -10.30
C THR A 370 9.99 11.27 -10.24
N LEU A 371 9.19 12.25 -10.65
CA LEU A 371 9.49 13.67 -10.54
C LEU A 371 8.41 14.30 -9.67
N SER A 372 8.78 14.86 -8.53
CA SER A 372 7.86 15.56 -7.64
C SER A 372 8.27 17.02 -7.49
N TYR A 373 7.29 17.91 -7.65
CA TYR A 373 7.50 19.34 -7.53
C TYR A 373 6.48 19.96 -6.58
N GLN A 374 6.98 20.58 -5.53
CA GLN A 374 6.17 21.38 -4.63
C GLN A 374 6.33 22.84 -4.99
N VAL A 375 5.29 23.47 -5.51
CA VAL A 375 5.31 24.87 -5.90
C VAL A 375 5.44 25.74 -4.64
N PRO A 376 6.50 26.55 -4.50
CA PRO A 376 6.78 27.30 -3.26
C PRO A 376 5.95 28.59 -3.13
N LEU A 377 4.64 28.52 -3.45
CA LEU A 377 3.72 29.68 -3.38
C LEU A 377 3.60 30.25 -1.97
N HIS A 378 3.78 29.41 -0.93
CA HIS A 378 3.75 29.83 0.47
C HIS A 378 4.84 30.86 0.84
N LEU A 379 5.86 31.02 0.00
CA LEU A 379 6.89 32.05 0.16
C LEU A 379 6.47 33.42 -0.32
N ILE A 380 5.39 33.49 -1.13
CA ILE A 380 4.80 34.74 -1.61
C ILE A 380 3.70 35.14 -0.62
N PRO A 381 3.77 36.33 0.01
CA PRO A 381 2.85 36.69 1.08
C PRO A 381 1.34 36.66 0.74
N ILE A 382 0.98 36.87 -0.54
CA ILE A 382 -0.42 36.81 -1.00
C ILE A 382 -0.88 35.35 -1.16
N PHE A 383 0.02 34.39 -1.40
CA PHE A 383 -0.31 32.99 -1.71
C PHE A 383 0.05 32.00 -0.62
N ASP A 384 0.39 32.46 0.60
CA ASP A 384 0.77 31.62 1.74
C ASP A 384 -0.35 30.66 2.20
N TRP A 385 -1.59 30.92 1.77
CA TRP A 385 -2.77 30.08 2.01
C TRP A 385 -2.92 28.95 0.99
N THR A 386 -2.07 28.90 -0.05
CA THR A 386 -2.10 27.87 -1.09
C THR A 386 -0.92 26.90 -0.95
N SER A 387 -1.17 25.62 -1.20
CA SER A 387 -0.13 24.60 -1.37
C SER A 387 -0.45 23.79 -2.60
N LEU A 388 0.44 23.84 -3.59
CA LEU A 388 0.30 23.10 -4.84
C LEU A 388 1.46 22.11 -4.95
N GLN A 389 1.12 20.85 -5.24
CA GLN A 389 2.08 19.78 -5.47
C GLN A 389 1.72 19.03 -6.74
N GLY A 390 2.71 18.88 -7.61
CA GLY A 390 2.63 18.02 -8.79
C GLY A 390 3.58 16.83 -8.63
N GLN A 391 3.13 15.66 -9.02
CA GLN A 391 3.96 14.47 -9.09
C GLN A 391 3.72 13.78 -10.42
N TYR A 392 4.80 13.51 -11.11
CA TYR A 392 4.85 12.68 -12.29
C TYR A 392 5.56 11.39 -11.95
N HIS A 393 4.91 10.27 -12.22
CA HIS A 393 5.48 8.94 -12.02
C HIS A 393 5.32 8.15 -13.32
N ALA A 394 6.39 7.58 -13.81
CA ALA A 394 6.39 6.74 -15.00
C ALA A 394 7.09 5.42 -14.70
N THR A 395 6.54 4.32 -15.18
CA THR A 395 7.20 3.02 -15.18
C THR A 395 7.29 2.49 -16.60
N TYR A 396 8.42 1.89 -16.91
CA TYR A 396 8.65 1.17 -18.15
C TYR A 396 9.10 -0.23 -17.81
N SER A 397 8.51 -1.22 -18.46
CA SER A 397 8.96 -2.61 -18.40
C SER A 397 9.10 -3.21 -19.79
N TRP A 398 10.10 -4.04 -19.91
CA TRP A 398 10.34 -4.91 -21.06
C TRP A 398 10.44 -6.35 -20.54
N VAL A 399 9.76 -7.27 -21.19
CA VAL A 399 9.77 -8.70 -20.84
C VAL A 399 10.08 -9.48 -22.12
N ARG A 400 11.03 -10.40 -22.03
CA ARG A 400 11.40 -11.30 -23.13
C ARG A 400 10.19 -12.13 -23.55
N GLY A 401 9.95 -12.17 -24.83
CA GLY A 401 8.89 -13.01 -25.41
C GLY A 401 9.21 -14.49 -25.35
N THR A 402 8.17 -15.28 -25.39
CA THR A 402 8.26 -16.73 -25.50
C THR A 402 8.44 -17.15 -26.94
N GLU A 403 9.07 -18.30 -27.15
CA GLU A 403 9.10 -18.97 -28.44
C GLU A 403 8.00 -20.01 -28.53
N THR A 404 7.44 -20.21 -29.72
CA THR A 404 6.52 -21.31 -30.00
C THR A 404 7.25 -22.64 -30.00
N ALA A 405 6.51 -23.77 -29.95
CA ALA A 405 7.08 -25.11 -30.10
C ALA A 405 7.86 -25.32 -31.43
N ALA A 406 7.61 -24.48 -32.43
CA ALA A 406 8.33 -24.42 -33.68
C ALA A 406 9.55 -23.46 -33.68
N HIS A 407 10.04 -23.04 -32.52
CA HIS A 407 11.13 -22.07 -32.32
C HIS A 407 10.91 -20.71 -32.99
N GLN A 408 9.65 -20.30 -33.21
CA GLN A 408 9.33 -18.98 -33.71
C GLN A 408 9.19 -18.01 -32.55
N SER A 409 9.96 -16.92 -32.58
CA SER A 409 9.81 -15.86 -31.58
C SER A 409 8.48 -15.12 -31.76
N LEU A 410 7.77 -14.89 -30.65
CA LEU A 410 6.57 -14.05 -30.63
C LEU A 410 6.87 -12.57 -30.34
N GLY A 411 8.16 -12.20 -30.31
CA GLY A 411 8.60 -10.87 -29.92
C GLY A 411 8.42 -10.58 -28.45
N ASN A 412 9.01 -9.53 -27.96
CA ASN A 412 9.00 -9.11 -26.56
C ASN A 412 7.73 -8.31 -26.24
N ILE A 413 7.47 -8.12 -24.98
CA ILE A 413 6.36 -7.28 -24.51
C ILE A 413 6.94 -6.04 -23.84
N ILE A 414 6.55 -4.87 -24.30
CA ILE A 414 6.86 -3.62 -23.62
C ILE A 414 5.61 -3.00 -23.02
N THR A 415 5.76 -2.48 -21.82
CA THR A 415 4.66 -1.81 -21.11
C THR A 415 5.17 -0.49 -20.54
N ASN A 416 4.40 0.55 -20.71
CA ASN A 416 4.62 1.78 -19.96
C ASN A 416 3.38 2.15 -19.16
N ASN A 417 3.60 2.76 -18.00
CA ASN A 417 2.56 3.39 -17.22
C ASN A 417 3.04 4.78 -16.81
N ARG A 418 2.19 5.78 -16.93
CA ARG A 418 2.43 7.09 -16.33
C ARG A 418 1.30 7.46 -15.39
N SER A 419 1.61 8.19 -14.34
CA SER A 419 0.65 8.79 -13.44
C SER A 419 1.04 10.24 -13.20
N LEU A 420 0.17 11.15 -13.58
CA LEU A 420 0.27 12.56 -13.25
C LEU A 420 -0.71 12.84 -12.11
N THR A 421 -0.18 13.26 -10.97
CA THR A 421 -0.98 13.61 -9.80
C THR A 421 -0.78 15.08 -9.49
N PHE A 422 -1.86 15.80 -9.35
CA PHE A 422 -1.87 17.20 -8.97
C PHE A 422 -2.72 17.39 -7.73
N ASN A 423 -2.13 17.92 -6.65
CA ASN A 423 -2.80 18.21 -5.40
C ASN A 423 -2.72 19.69 -5.08
N GLY A 424 -3.89 20.31 -4.89
CA GLY A 424 -4.04 21.71 -4.48
C GLY A 424 -4.77 21.81 -3.16
N LEU A 425 -4.12 22.36 -2.16
CA LEU A 425 -4.75 22.68 -0.87
C LEU A 425 -4.85 24.20 -0.73
N PHE A 426 -6.07 24.69 -0.58
CA PHE A 426 -6.41 26.09 -0.42
C PHE A 426 -6.95 26.30 0.99
N ASN A 427 -6.14 26.87 1.88
CA ASN A 427 -6.52 27.18 3.25
C ASN A 427 -7.06 28.63 3.34
N LEU A 428 -8.36 28.78 3.12
CA LEU A 428 -9.02 30.08 3.09
C LEU A 428 -9.01 30.76 4.46
N GLU A 429 -8.88 30.02 5.56
CA GLU A 429 -8.75 30.62 6.88
C GLU A 429 -7.48 31.47 6.99
N ARG A 430 -6.37 31.01 6.40
CA ARG A 430 -5.12 31.83 6.32
C ARG A 430 -5.34 33.07 5.46
N LEU A 431 -6.01 32.92 4.31
CA LEU A 431 -6.37 34.05 3.45
C LEU A 431 -7.17 35.13 4.20
N TYR A 432 -8.21 34.70 4.93
CA TYR A 432 -9.05 35.63 5.72
C TYR A 432 -8.25 36.34 6.80
N ASN A 433 -7.24 35.69 7.39
CA ASN A 433 -6.38 36.26 8.44
C ASN A 433 -5.43 37.36 7.95
N HIS A 434 -5.26 37.55 6.64
CA HIS A 434 -4.55 38.72 6.08
C HIS A 434 -5.30 40.03 6.32
N ILE A 435 -6.62 39.98 6.43
CA ILE A 435 -7.46 41.13 6.68
C ILE A 435 -7.65 41.27 8.20
N PRO A 436 -7.17 42.37 8.85
CA PRO A 436 -7.17 42.50 10.31
C PRO A 436 -8.57 42.38 10.96
N PHE A 437 -9.61 42.84 10.29
CA PHE A 437 -11.00 42.71 10.76
C PHE A 437 -11.46 41.24 10.76
N LEU A 438 -11.18 40.49 9.68
CA LEU A 438 -11.54 39.07 9.55
C LEU A 438 -10.73 38.20 10.50
N ARG A 439 -9.46 38.54 10.71
CA ARG A 439 -8.59 37.88 11.70
C ARG A 439 -9.15 38.03 13.12
N LYS A 440 -9.53 39.25 13.52
CA LYS A 440 -10.15 39.49 14.84
C LYS A 440 -11.48 38.74 15.01
N ALA A 441 -12.28 38.64 13.94
CA ALA A 441 -13.49 37.82 13.94
C ALA A 441 -13.16 36.34 14.16
N ASN A 442 -12.16 35.77 13.44
CA ASN A 442 -11.72 34.38 13.63
C ASN A 442 -11.15 34.14 15.04
N GLU A 443 -10.26 35.00 15.55
CA GLU A 443 -9.67 34.90 16.88
C GLU A 443 -10.74 34.87 17.97
N ARG A 444 -11.74 35.75 17.89
CA ARG A 444 -12.87 35.77 18.83
C ARG A 444 -13.64 34.45 18.85
N PHE A 445 -13.96 33.90 17.69
CA PHE A 445 -14.68 32.64 17.60
C PHE A 445 -13.82 31.43 18.01
N ASN A 446 -12.48 31.49 17.85
CA ASN A 446 -11.55 30.44 18.26
C ASN A 446 -11.25 30.49 19.78
N GLN A 447 -11.09 31.67 20.38
CA GLN A 447 -10.91 31.84 21.81
C GLN A 447 -12.11 31.31 22.60
N LEU A 448 -13.30 31.60 22.15
CA LEU A 448 -14.53 31.02 22.68
C LEU A 448 -14.55 29.48 22.62
N ARG A 449 -13.79 28.86 21.73
CA ARG A 449 -13.62 27.41 21.61
C ARG A 449 -12.61 26.83 22.61
N GLU A 450 -11.52 27.55 22.92
CA GLU A 450 -10.51 27.14 23.89
C GLU A 450 -10.94 27.32 25.34
N ASP A 451 -11.63 28.39 25.66
CA ASP A 451 -12.14 28.65 27.01
C ASP A 451 -13.15 27.59 27.46
N ASN A 452 -13.96 27.07 26.55
CA ASN A 452 -14.90 26.00 26.86
C ASN A 452 -14.24 24.61 26.95
N ARG A 453 -13.14 24.36 26.26
CA ARG A 453 -12.36 23.13 26.46
C ARG A 453 -11.68 23.13 27.82
N ARG A 454 -11.24 24.30 28.30
CA ARG A 454 -10.63 24.46 29.63
C ARG A 454 -11.68 24.40 30.75
N SER A 455 -12.92 24.88 30.53
CA SER A 455 -13.99 24.79 31.52
C SER A 455 -14.51 23.37 31.68
N SER A 456 -14.63 22.57 30.59
CA SER A 456 -15.02 21.17 30.68
C SER A 456 -13.93 20.25 31.28
N GLN A 457 -12.66 20.64 31.25
CA GLN A 457 -11.59 19.94 31.99
C GLN A 457 -11.44 20.39 33.45
N ARG A 458 -11.95 21.58 33.82
CA ARG A 458 -11.88 22.07 35.21
C ARG A 458 -12.99 21.54 36.12
N ASN A 459 -14.07 21.08 35.58
CA ASN A 459 -15.18 20.54 36.39
C ASN A 459 -14.92 19.16 37.02
N THR A 460 -13.73 18.58 36.81
CA THR A 460 -13.34 17.30 37.42
C THR A 460 -12.49 17.46 38.68
N VAL A 461 -12.14 18.69 39.11
CA VAL A 461 -11.40 18.90 40.36
C VAL A 461 -11.86 20.21 41.01
N GLN A 462 -12.43 20.07 42.20
CA GLN A 462 -12.68 21.05 43.24
C GLN A 462 -14.08 21.64 43.38
N ASN A 463 -14.83 21.02 44.22
CA ASN A 463 -15.65 21.70 45.21
C ASN A 463 -14.72 22.48 46.17
N ALA A 464 -14.68 23.77 46.04
CA ALA A 464 -14.29 24.68 47.09
C ALA A 464 -14.91 26.06 46.83
N SER A 465 -15.84 26.38 47.68
CA SER A 465 -16.56 27.61 47.85
C SER A 465 -15.64 28.85 47.88
N HIS A 466 -15.88 29.83 46.97
CA HIS A 466 -15.69 31.24 47.29
C HIS A 466 -16.77 32.09 46.61
N PRO A 467 -17.33 33.08 47.29
CA PRO A 467 -18.46 33.85 46.81
C PRO A 467 -18.05 34.82 45.72
N ALA A 468 -18.89 34.96 44.70
CA ALA A 468 -18.77 35.93 43.63
C ALA A 468 -18.91 37.36 44.22
N GLY A 469 -17.76 38.00 44.40
CA GLY A 469 -17.68 39.43 44.60
C GLY A 469 -17.70 40.13 43.25
N SER A 470 -18.66 40.98 43.07
CA SER A 470 -18.74 41.97 41.97
C SER A 470 -17.57 42.93 42.08
N ASP A 471 -16.46 42.63 41.38
CA ASP A 471 -15.33 43.58 41.30
C ASP A 471 -15.47 44.44 40.08
N GLY A 472 -16.01 45.66 40.28
CA GLY A 472 -15.76 46.78 39.41
C GLY A 472 -14.25 47.05 39.40
N ARG A 473 -13.56 46.55 38.36
CA ARG A 473 -12.11 46.84 38.17
C ARG A 473 -11.97 48.34 37.97
N GLN A 474 -11.56 49.03 39.05
CA GLN A 474 -10.98 50.37 38.96
C GLN A 474 -9.83 50.34 37.98
N GLN A 475 -9.84 51.24 36.98
CA GLN A 475 -8.73 51.45 36.06
C GLN A 475 -7.49 51.78 36.92
N ARG A 476 -6.51 50.86 36.88
CA ARG A 476 -5.24 51.10 37.59
C ARG A 476 -4.48 52.14 36.84
N GLU A 477 -4.17 53.24 37.54
CA GLU A 477 -3.38 54.35 37.07
C GLU A 477 -2.06 54.39 37.81
N PHE A 478 -0.99 54.68 37.10
CA PHE A 478 0.33 54.89 37.64
C PHE A 478 0.80 56.26 37.18
N ALA A 479 1.16 57.15 38.12
CA ALA A 479 1.68 58.45 37.82
C ALA A 479 3.04 58.61 38.48
N GLN A 480 4.05 59.04 37.71
CA GLN A 480 5.39 59.29 38.20
C GLN A 480 6.01 60.49 37.49
N GLU A 481 6.68 61.33 38.25
CA GLU A 481 7.53 62.41 37.71
C GLU A 481 8.82 61.83 37.15
N ILE A 482 9.14 62.12 35.88
CA ILE A 482 10.34 61.72 35.19
C ILE A 482 11.14 62.94 34.73
N VAL A 483 12.46 62.87 34.85
CA VAL A 483 13.39 63.93 34.38
C VAL A 483 14.09 63.40 33.13
N LEU A 484 13.83 64.01 31.98
CA LEU A 484 14.56 63.72 30.74
C LEU A 484 15.83 64.56 30.70
N LYS A 485 16.99 63.94 30.61
CA LYS A 485 18.30 64.59 30.44
C LYS A 485 18.85 64.29 29.04
N PRO A 486 19.70 65.13 28.45
CA PRO A 486 20.16 64.98 27.07
C PRO A 486 20.69 63.58 26.67
N ASP A 487 21.42 62.92 27.62
CA ASP A 487 22.10 61.62 27.30
C ASP A 487 21.54 60.43 28.06
N THR A 488 20.33 60.52 28.61
CA THR A 488 19.76 59.42 29.37
C THR A 488 18.38 58.99 28.80
N LEU A 489 18.19 57.70 28.69
CA LEU A 489 16.89 57.07 28.29
C LEU A 489 16.27 56.43 29.55
N PRO A 490 15.41 57.15 30.31
CA PRO A 490 14.88 56.64 31.56
C PRO A 490 13.97 55.44 31.35
N VAL A 491 14.11 54.42 32.23
CA VAL A 491 13.23 53.28 32.31
C VAL A 491 12.28 53.50 33.48
N VAL A 492 11.00 53.46 33.19
CA VAL A 492 9.93 53.61 34.18
C VAL A 492 9.29 52.27 34.47
N THR A 493 9.16 51.93 35.75
CA THR A 493 8.50 50.67 36.18
C THR A 493 7.13 51.03 36.75
N HIS A 494 6.07 50.68 36.00
CA HIS A 494 4.69 51.03 36.32
C HIS A 494 3.90 49.95 37.07
N HIS A 495 4.40 48.74 37.24
CA HIS A 495 3.79 47.64 37.99
C HIS A 495 2.33 47.27 37.62
N LEU A 496 1.82 47.73 36.46
CA LEU A 496 0.44 47.46 36.04
C LEU A 496 0.22 46.06 35.47
N ARG A 497 1.31 45.29 35.23
CA ARG A 497 1.28 43.92 34.63
C ARG A 497 0.46 43.86 33.36
N SER A 498 0.57 44.88 32.50
CA SER A 498 -0.19 44.97 31.26
C SER A 498 0.67 45.49 30.12
N LYS A 499 0.49 44.98 28.91
CA LYS A 499 1.11 45.51 27.67
C LYS A 499 0.18 46.52 26.96
N ARG A 500 -1.02 46.69 27.45
CA ARG A 500 -2.01 47.62 26.88
C ARG A 500 -2.12 48.86 27.74
N LEU A 501 -1.28 49.81 27.41
CA LEU A 501 -1.14 51.04 28.18
C LEU A 501 -1.46 52.26 27.33
N ARG A 502 -2.15 53.22 27.89
CA ARG A 502 -2.26 54.59 27.40
C ARG A 502 -1.34 55.47 28.23
N ILE A 503 -0.34 56.01 27.57
CA ILE A 503 0.71 56.78 28.25
C ILE A 503 0.51 58.27 27.86
N VAL A 504 0.43 59.11 28.84
CA VAL A 504 0.29 60.55 28.68
C VAL A 504 1.40 61.21 29.51
N ALA A 505 2.16 62.11 28.88
CA ALA A 505 3.14 62.97 29.58
C ALA A 505 2.67 64.42 29.55
N ARG A 506 2.86 65.08 30.68
CA ARG A 506 2.56 66.50 30.82
C ARG A 506 3.79 67.28 31.38
N THR A 507 3.99 68.47 30.89
CA THR A 507 4.97 69.40 31.41
C THR A 507 4.49 69.98 32.76
N GLU A 508 5.37 70.65 33.54
CA GLU A 508 5.00 71.31 34.79
C GLU A 508 3.86 72.33 34.61
N ASP A 509 3.75 72.95 33.42
CA ASP A 509 2.64 73.85 33.04
C ASP A 509 1.35 73.13 32.64
N GLY A 510 1.27 71.78 32.76
CA GLY A 510 0.08 71.02 32.45
C GLY A 510 -0.18 70.72 30.94
N ARG A 511 0.71 71.15 30.04
CA ARG A 511 0.60 70.96 28.62
C ARG A 511 0.98 69.50 28.23
N LEU A 512 0.32 68.90 27.23
CA LEU A 512 0.63 67.57 26.71
C LEU A 512 2.00 67.59 26.01
N TYR A 513 2.89 66.66 26.41
CA TYR A 513 4.17 66.46 25.77
C TYR A 513 4.15 65.19 24.90
N PRO A 514 4.58 65.24 23.63
CA PRO A 514 4.62 64.06 22.75
C PRO A 514 5.74 63.09 23.16
N LEU A 515 5.36 62.02 23.85
CA LEU A 515 6.31 61.02 24.38
C LEU A 515 6.51 59.86 23.41
N LYS A 516 7.77 59.59 23.05
CA LYS A 516 8.15 58.33 22.33
C LYS A 516 8.65 57.35 23.35
N TYR A 517 8.09 56.16 23.36
CA TYR A 517 8.46 55.11 24.30
C TYR A 517 8.52 53.72 23.66
N LYS A 518 9.24 52.79 24.28
CA LYS A 518 9.30 51.39 23.93
C LYS A 518 8.98 50.56 25.16
N LEU A 519 8.01 49.66 25.09
CA LEU A 519 7.72 48.70 26.14
C LEU A 519 8.84 47.66 26.19
N LEU A 520 9.41 47.43 27.36
CA LEU A 520 10.44 46.43 27.62
C LEU A 520 9.79 45.10 28.06
N ASP A 521 8.84 45.20 28.98
CA ASP A 521 8.02 44.06 29.45
C ASP A 521 6.64 44.54 29.94
N GLU A 522 5.91 43.70 30.64
CA GLU A 522 4.56 43.99 31.17
C GLU A 522 4.54 45.00 32.33
N ASN A 523 5.67 45.35 32.86
CA ASN A 523 5.82 46.27 34.01
C ASN A 523 6.73 47.45 33.73
N ARG A 524 7.54 47.44 32.66
CA ARG A 524 8.58 48.44 32.39
C ARG A 524 8.47 48.98 30.97
N LEU A 525 8.65 50.28 30.88
CA LEU A 525 8.76 51.00 29.62
C LEU A 525 10.02 51.90 29.62
N ARG A 526 10.61 52.07 28.44
CA ARG A 526 11.74 52.97 28.22
C ARG A 526 11.28 54.16 27.40
N VAL A 527 11.54 55.37 27.90
CA VAL A 527 11.31 56.61 27.16
C VAL A 527 12.45 56.81 26.17
N THR A 528 12.14 57.09 24.90
CA THR A 528 13.12 57.17 23.80
C THR A 528 13.24 58.56 23.21
N ASN A 529 12.63 59.58 23.85
CA ASN A 529 12.77 60.96 23.42
C ASN A 529 14.22 61.45 23.71
N LYS A 530 14.86 62.05 22.70
CA LYS A 530 16.07 62.83 22.88
C LYS A 530 15.64 64.24 23.12
N VAL A 531 16.22 64.89 24.15
CA VAL A 531 15.95 66.29 24.55
C VAL A 531 17.27 67.02 24.59
N ASP A 532 17.26 68.28 24.21
CA ASP A 532 18.46 69.13 24.19
C ASP A 532 18.67 69.89 25.53
N SER A 533 17.65 69.86 26.39
CA SER A 533 17.71 70.50 27.76
C SER A 533 16.96 69.59 28.76
N VAL A 534 17.31 69.75 30.04
CA VAL A 534 16.67 69.00 31.12
C VAL A 534 15.19 69.38 31.20
N GLN A 535 14.27 68.38 31.04
CA GLN A 535 12.82 68.56 31.12
C GLN A 535 12.22 67.67 32.21
N LYS A 536 11.35 68.22 33.03
CA LYS A 536 10.60 67.51 34.03
C LYS A 536 9.20 67.28 33.45
N LEU A 537 8.76 66.01 33.45
CA LEU A 537 7.48 65.60 32.92
C LEU A 537 6.74 64.69 33.91
N MET A 538 5.45 64.96 34.08
CA MET A 538 4.58 64.02 34.80
C MET A 538 4.11 62.95 33.82
N LEU A 539 4.54 61.71 34.01
CA LEU A 539 4.13 60.54 33.22
C LEU A 539 2.94 59.85 33.90
N ILE A 540 1.87 59.75 33.19
CA ILE A 540 0.64 59.07 33.62
C ILE A 540 0.44 57.87 32.73
N VAL A 541 0.39 56.67 33.31
CA VAL A 541 0.21 55.41 32.61
C VAL A 541 -1.13 54.81 33.04
N HIS A 542 -2.05 54.72 32.14
CA HIS A 542 -3.36 54.09 32.35
C HIS A 542 -3.40 52.71 31.72
N GLU A 543 -3.95 51.75 32.42
CA GLU A 543 -4.33 50.46 31.80
C GLU A 543 -5.55 50.72 30.90
N THR A 544 -5.43 50.39 29.61
CA THR A 544 -6.53 50.51 28.67
C THR A 544 -7.46 49.32 28.85
N ALA A 545 -8.70 49.56 29.19
CA ALA A 545 -9.73 48.51 29.23
C ALA A 545 -9.79 47.74 27.90
N PRO A 546 -10.06 46.43 27.92
CA PRO A 546 -10.27 45.67 26.71
C PRO A 546 -11.36 46.36 25.90
N PHE A 547 -11.12 46.52 24.58
CA PHE A 547 -12.13 47.02 23.66
C PHE A 547 -13.37 46.13 23.74
N GLU A 548 -14.45 46.64 24.39
CA GLU A 548 -15.76 45.96 24.33
C GLU A 548 -16.44 46.31 22.98
N PRO A 549 -16.58 45.37 22.10
CA PRO A 549 -17.16 45.59 20.78
C PRO A 549 -18.62 45.94 20.93
N THR A 550 -19.06 47.05 20.31
CA THR A 550 -20.47 47.44 20.22
C THR A 550 -21.31 46.33 19.59
N LYS A 551 -22.62 46.25 19.92
CA LYS A 551 -23.54 45.26 19.34
C LYS A 551 -23.49 45.25 17.82
N GLY A 552 -23.40 46.40 17.14
CA GLY A 552 -23.25 46.52 15.70
C GLY A 552 -21.93 45.90 15.18
N TYR A 553 -20.81 46.11 15.88
CA TYR A 553 -19.53 45.49 15.53
C TYR A 553 -19.56 43.97 15.71
N GLN A 554 -20.27 43.49 16.74
CA GLN A 554 -20.46 42.05 17.00
C GLN A 554 -21.31 41.40 15.88
N SER A 555 -22.36 42.05 15.44
CA SER A 555 -23.22 41.61 14.31
C SER A 555 -22.42 41.58 12.99
N ALA A 556 -21.60 42.62 12.74
CA ALA A 556 -20.71 42.64 11.57
C ALA A 556 -19.68 41.49 11.59
N GLN A 557 -19.15 41.17 12.76
CA GLN A 557 -18.23 39.99 12.90
C GLN A 557 -18.97 38.67 12.68
N ALA A 558 -20.22 38.54 13.12
CA ALA A 558 -21.04 37.37 12.91
C ALA A 558 -21.37 37.19 11.40
N LEU A 559 -21.70 38.25 10.72
CA LEU A 559 -21.93 38.25 9.26
C LEU A 559 -20.64 37.89 8.51
N ALA A 560 -19.50 38.49 8.91
CA ALA A 560 -18.20 38.16 8.35
C ALA A 560 -17.87 36.66 8.56
N ARG A 561 -18.25 36.09 9.68
CA ARG A 561 -18.05 34.65 9.93
C ARG A 561 -18.86 33.79 8.97
N VAL A 562 -20.08 34.16 8.63
CA VAL A 562 -20.88 33.45 7.63
C VAL A 562 -20.26 33.58 6.24
N LEU A 563 -19.75 34.76 5.87
CA LEU A 563 -19.03 34.94 4.59
C LEU A 563 -17.73 34.12 4.54
N MET A 564 -17.06 33.92 5.68
CA MET A 564 -15.86 33.11 5.83
C MET A 564 -16.18 31.65 6.12
N MET A 565 -17.38 31.15 5.81
CA MET A 565 -17.79 29.78 6.16
C MET A 565 -16.94 28.70 5.50
N VAL A 566 -16.40 28.94 4.30
CA VAL A 566 -15.51 28.00 3.62
C VAL A 566 -14.11 28.08 4.26
N ARG A 567 -13.63 26.98 4.85
CA ARG A 567 -12.36 26.92 5.57
C ARG A 567 -11.21 26.46 4.71
N SER A 568 -11.44 25.40 3.98
CA SER A 568 -10.43 24.82 3.11
C SER A 568 -11.07 24.14 1.92
N ILE A 569 -10.36 24.18 0.80
CA ILE A 569 -10.71 23.43 -0.41
C ILE A 569 -9.48 22.59 -0.76
N ASN A 570 -9.68 21.31 -1.00
CA ASN A 570 -8.65 20.39 -1.49
C ASN A 570 -9.12 19.85 -2.85
N VAL A 571 -8.28 20.03 -3.86
CA VAL A 571 -8.50 19.52 -5.22
C VAL A 571 -7.41 18.52 -5.50
N SER A 572 -7.78 17.28 -5.78
CA SER A 572 -6.86 16.22 -6.21
C SER A 572 -7.28 15.74 -7.60
N TYR A 573 -6.39 15.85 -8.55
CA TYR A 573 -6.55 15.32 -9.90
C TYR A 573 -5.45 14.31 -10.16
N ARG A 574 -5.84 13.14 -10.65
CA ARG A 574 -4.94 12.07 -11.01
C ARG A 574 -5.29 11.55 -12.39
N GLU A 575 -4.34 11.59 -13.30
CA GLU A 575 -4.40 10.94 -14.60
C GLU A 575 -3.43 9.78 -14.62
N GLN A 576 -3.88 8.60 -15.04
CA GLN A 576 -3.05 7.43 -15.28
C GLN A 576 -3.23 7.02 -16.73
N TYR A 577 -2.14 6.70 -17.39
CA TYR A 577 -2.12 6.13 -18.73
C TYR A 577 -1.20 4.92 -18.74
N ALA A 578 -1.67 3.83 -19.27
CA ALA A 578 -0.92 2.59 -19.43
C ALA A 578 -1.00 2.15 -20.89
N MET A 579 0.11 1.63 -21.42
CA MET A 579 0.18 1.01 -22.74
C MET A 579 0.95 -0.30 -22.63
N THR A 580 0.40 -1.37 -23.19
CA THR A 580 1.09 -2.64 -23.36
C THR A 580 1.15 -2.98 -24.83
N LEU A 581 2.34 -3.24 -25.33
CA LEU A 581 2.61 -3.51 -26.74
C LEU A 581 3.35 -4.84 -26.87
N PRO A 582 2.68 -5.91 -27.29
CA PRO A 582 3.30 -7.19 -27.60
C PRO A 582 3.96 -7.17 -28.97
N GLY A 583 4.83 -8.14 -29.25
CA GLY A 583 5.49 -8.29 -30.54
C GLY A 583 6.66 -7.33 -30.78
N PHE A 584 7.18 -6.70 -29.74
CA PHE A 584 8.32 -5.77 -29.84
C PHE A 584 9.62 -6.54 -30.12
N MET A 585 10.34 -6.20 -31.20
CA MET A 585 11.51 -6.95 -31.64
C MET A 585 12.82 -6.56 -30.91
N PRO A 586 13.12 -5.27 -30.69
CA PRO A 586 14.38 -4.89 -30.08
C PRO A 586 14.53 -5.41 -28.65
N THR A 587 15.76 -5.83 -28.29
CA THR A 587 16.11 -6.17 -26.92
C THR A 587 16.61 -4.94 -26.16
N ILE A 588 16.77 -5.03 -24.87
CA ILE A 588 17.39 -3.98 -24.04
C ILE A 588 18.92 -4.03 -24.16
N GLY A 589 19.60 -2.87 -24.07
CA GLY A 589 21.05 -2.77 -24.25
C GLY A 589 21.80 -2.02 -23.16
N ASP A 590 21.15 -1.11 -22.41
CA ASP A 590 21.80 -0.28 -21.40
C ASP A 590 21.05 -0.23 -20.05
N ALA A 591 21.61 0.49 -19.08
CA ALA A 591 21.01 0.67 -17.78
C ALA A 591 19.65 1.42 -17.80
N PHE A 592 19.31 2.07 -18.93
CA PHE A 592 18.06 2.78 -19.16
C PHE A 592 17.10 2.00 -20.07
N GLY A 593 17.37 0.72 -20.29
CA GLY A 593 16.54 -0.16 -21.10
C GLY A 593 16.48 0.22 -22.59
N GLN A 594 17.47 0.97 -23.08
CA GLN A 594 17.52 1.43 -24.45
C GLN A 594 18.56 0.64 -25.26
N ARG A 595 18.23 0.31 -26.51
CA ARG A 595 19.16 -0.27 -27.46
C ARG A 595 19.19 0.57 -28.73
N ARG A 596 20.37 0.77 -29.28
CA ARG A 596 20.47 1.34 -30.61
C ARG A 596 20.02 0.34 -31.68
N ASP A 597 18.97 0.69 -32.38
CA ASP A 597 18.46 -0.03 -33.53
C ASP A 597 18.32 0.92 -34.70
N ASN A 598 18.97 0.62 -35.82
CA ASN A 598 19.02 1.47 -37.02
C ASN A 598 19.39 2.95 -36.75
N GLY A 599 20.32 3.18 -35.80
CA GLY A 599 20.78 4.53 -35.43
C GLY A 599 19.87 5.27 -34.43
N LEU A 600 18.76 4.73 -34.09
CA LEU A 600 17.79 5.28 -33.14
C LEU A 600 17.77 4.48 -31.80
N LEU A 601 17.33 5.11 -30.74
CA LEU A 601 17.11 4.43 -29.46
C LEU A 601 15.75 3.76 -29.48
N ALA A 602 15.70 2.45 -29.20
CA ALA A 602 14.49 1.65 -29.05
C ALA A 602 14.35 1.20 -27.59
N PRO A 603 13.18 1.34 -26.97
CA PRO A 603 11.92 1.87 -27.48
C PRO A 603 11.85 3.40 -27.57
N GLY A 604 12.87 4.13 -27.12
CA GLY A 604 12.94 5.58 -27.05
C GLY A 604 12.68 6.11 -25.63
N LEU A 605 13.32 7.24 -25.32
CA LEU A 605 13.14 7.89 -24.00
C LEU A 605 11.71 8.39 -23.79
N ASP A 606 11.00 8.74 -24.87
CA ASP A 606 9.58 9.10 -24.83
C ASP A 606 8.72 7.95 -24.30
N PHE A 607 8.97 6.71 -24.74
CA PHE A 607 8.29 5.52 -24.19
C PHE A 607 8.73 5.23 -22.75
N ALA A 608 10.04 5.22 -22.50
CA ALA A 608 10.60 4.91 -21.18
C ALA A 608 10.16 5.90 -20.08
N LEU A 609 9.90 7.16 -20.44
CA LEU A 609 9.39 8.18 -19.52
C LEU A 609 7.86 8.32 -19.58
N GLY A 610 7.15 7.47 -20.31
CA GLY A 610 5.67 7.49 -20.38
C GLY A 610 5.09 8.71 -21.09
N LEU A 611 5.86 9.41 -21.92
CA LEU A 611 5.43 10.62 -22.64
C LEU A 611 4.67 10.31 -23.94
N THR A 612 4.40 9.04 -24.19
CA THR A 612 3.76 8.53 -25.41
C THR A 612 2.25 8.43 -25.27
N GLY A 613 1.56 8.42 -26.39
CA GLY A 613 0.14 8.12 -26.56
C GLY A 613 -0.07 7.05 -27.64
N ASN A 614 -1.30 6.89 -28.11
CA ASN A 614 -1.67 5.85 -29.10
C ASN A 614 -0.84 5.92 -30.40
N GLY A 615 -0.41 7.08 -30.84
CA GLY A 615 0.46 7.25 -32.02
C GLY A 615 1.87 6.62 -31.90
N TYR A 616 2.22 6.09 -30.72
CA TYR A 616 3.47 5.32 -30.57
C TYR A 616 3.42 3.99 -31.33
N ILE A 617 2.23 3.39 -31.47
CA ILE A 617 2.05 2.12 -32.23
C ILE A 617 2.44 2.37 -33.70
N ASP A 618 1.95 3.45 -34.30
CA ASP A 618 2.29 3.84 -35.68
C ASP A 618 3.78 4.09 -35.81
N LYS A 619 4.38 4.84 -34.88
CA LYS A 619 5.83 5.08 -34.82
C LYS A 619 6.64 3.77 -34.76
N ALA A 620 6.16 2.78 -33.98
CA ALA A 620 6.85 1.49 -33.83
C ALA A 620 6.69 0.62 -35.10
N LEU A 621 5.57 0.70 -35.81
CA LEU A 621 5.35 0.07 -37.12
C LEU A 621 6.25 0.68 -38.17
N ASP A 622 6.30 1.99 -38.29
CA ASP A 622 7.16 2.74 -39.29
C ASP A 622 8.63 2.39 -39.11
N ARG A 623 9.06 2.13 -37.86
CA ARG A 623 10.44 1.76 -37.53
C ARG A 623 10.72 0.27 -37.57
N GLN A 624 9.76 -0.54 -37.98
CA GLN A 624 9.89 -2.00 -38.04
C GLN A 624 10.27 -2.63 -36.69
N TRP A 625 9.83 -2.02 -35.56
CA TRP A 625 10.07 -2.55 -34.22
C TRP A 625 9.03 -3.58 -33.77
N LEU A 626 7.97 -3.77 -34.58
CA LEU A 626 6.91 -4.72 -34.26
C LEU A 626 6.94 -5.93 -35.18
N LEU A 627 6.84 -7.10 -34.59
CA LEU A 627 6.70 -8.36 -35.31
C LEU A 627 5.28 -8.50 -35.83
N LEU A 628 5.11 -8.62 -37.16
CA LEU A 628 3.84 -8.86 -37.81
C LEU A 628 3.66 -10.39 -38.02
N ASN A 629 3.26 -11.09 -36.94
CA ASN A 629 3.05 -12.54 -36.98
C ASN A 629 1.61 -12.85 -36.54
N PRO A 630 0.79 -13.55 -37.38
CA PRO A 630 -0.57 -13.94 -37.03
C PRO A 630 -0.69 -14.81 -35.77
N ALA A 631 0.39 -15.46 -35.34
CA ALA A 631 0.44 -16.22 -34.09
C ALA A 631 0.35 -15.34 -32.83
N ILE A 632 0.59 -14.03 -32.96
CA ILE A 632 0.43 -13.06 -31.86
C ILE A 632 -1.06 -12.74 -31.71
N ALA A 633 -1.76 -13.51 -30.93
CA ALA A 633 -3.20 -13.32 -30.68
C ALA A 633 -3.53 -12.10 -29.78
N THR A 634 -2.54 -11.58 -29.05
CA THR A 634 -2.73 -10.52 -28.05
C THR A 634 -2.68 -9.14 -28.72
N PRO A 635 -3.75 -8.33 -28.63
CA PRO A 635 -3.74 -6.97 -29.17
C PRO A 635 -2.88 -6.03 -28.30
N ALA A 636 -2.44 -4.92 -28.90
CA ALA A 636 -1.96 -3.79 -28.11
C ALA A 636 -3.10 -3.23 -27.27
N THR A 637 -2.80 -2.87 -26.01
CA THR A 637 -3.80 -2.30 -25.11
C THR A 637 -3.33 -0.95 -24.60
N THR A 638 -4.27 -0.01 -24.52
CA THR A 638 -4.06 1.25 -23.82
C THR A 638 -5.18 1.46 -22.80
N GLN A 639 -4.85 2.03 -21.67
CA GLN A 639 -5.82 2.35 -20.61
C GLN A 639 -5.53 3.76 -20.08
N ARG A 640 -6.58 4.58 -20.01
CA ARG A 640 -6.53 5.92 -19.39
C ARG A 640 -7.55 5.99 -18.28
N THR A 641 -7.09 6.37 -17.10
CA THR A 641 -7.96 6.60 -15.93
C THR A 641 -7.76 8.02 -15.46
N GLU A 642 -8.86 8.74 -15.30
CA GLU A 642 -8.90 10.11 -14.77
C GLU A 642 -9.73 10.10 -13.49
N ASP A 643 -9.17 10.59 -12.40
CA ASP A 643 -9.82 10.73 -11.10
C ASP A 643 -9.70 12.17 -10.61
N LEU A 644 -10.83 12.84 -10.50
CA LEU A 644 -10.96 14.20 -9.96
C LEU A 644 -11.70 14.12 -8.64
N GLN A 645 -11.11 14.63 -7.57
CA GLN A 645 -11.73 14.75 -6.27
C GLN A 645 -11.61 16.18 -5.77
N VAL A 646 -12.74 16.75 -5.37
CA VAL A 646 -12.83 18.09 -4.78
C VAL A 646 -13.47 17.95 -3.40
N ARG A 647 -12.76 18.36 -2.37
CA ARG A 647 -13.26 18.38 -0.99
C ARG A 647 -13.25 19.80 -0.47
N ALA A 648 -14.32 20.21 0.17
CA ALA A 648 -14.40 21.50 0.83
C ALA A 648 -14.93 21.35 2.25
N VAL A 649 -14.35 22.10 3.17
CA VAL A 649 -14.79 22.15 4.57
C VAL A 649 -15.47 23.48 4.80
N ILE A 650 -16.73 23.44 5.22
CA ILE A 650 -17.58 24.60 5.48
C ILE A 650 -17.96 24.60 6.97
N GLU A 651 -17.73 25.73 7.64
CA GLU A 651 -18.12 25.96 9.04
C GLU A 651 -18.99 27.23 9.12
N PRO A 652 -20.31 27.16 8.85
CA PRO A 652 -21.20 28.34 8.85
C PRO A 652 -21.31 28.95 10.24
N PHE A 653 -21.51 28.11 11.24
CA PHE A 653 -21.68 28.50 12.63
C PHE A 653 -20.68 27.77 13.51
N ARG A 654 -20.65 28.19 14.76
CA ARG A 654 -19.85 27.51 15.76
C ARG A 654 -20.37 26.08 15.97
N ASP A 655 -19.46 25.10 16.01
CA ASP A 655 -19.72 23.65 16.20
C ASP A 655 -20.55 22.98 15.10
N MET A 656 -20.80 23.65 13.98
CA MET A 656 -21.35 23.07 12.78
C MET A 656 -20.25 22.90 11.73
N LYS A 657 -20.04 21.68 11.29
CA LYS A 657 -19.09 21.34 10.24
C LYS A 657 -19.80 20.61 9.13
N ILE A 658 -19.58 21.07 7.92
CA ILE A 658 -20.08 20.45 6.69
C ILE A 658 -18.86 20.10 5.84
N ASP A 659 -18.66 18.82 5.59
CA ASP A 659 -17.66 18.33 4.67
C ASP A 659 -18.34 18.03 3.32
N LEU A 660 -17.94 18.74 2.27
CA LEU A 660 -18.38 18.50 0.90
C LEU A 660 -17.37 17.63 0.19
N ASN A 661 -17.84 16.68 -0.62
CA ASN A 661 -16.99 15.83 -1.45
C ASN A 661 -17.63 15.61 -2.82
N ALA A 662 -16.93 16.06 -3.87
CA ALA A 662 -17.31 15.81 -5.26
C ALA A 662 -16.23 14.96 -5.92
N ALA A 663 -16.61 13.94 -6.66
CA ALA A 663 -15.69 13.02 -7.32
C ALA A 663 -16.20 12.64 -8.71
N CYS A 664 -15.28 12.58 -9.67
CA CYS A 664 -15.53 12.07 -11.01
C CYS A 664 -14.40 11.13 -11.39
N ASN A 665 -14.72 9.89 -11.72
CA ASN A 665 -13.77 8.88 -12.18
C ASN A 665 -14.17 8.37 -13.55
N THR A 666 -13.22 8.34 -14.47
CA THR A 666 -13.39 7.85 -15.84
C THR A 666 -12.27 6.89 -16.17
N THR A 667 -12.61 5.69 -16.59
CA THR A 667 -11.64 4.72 -17.13
C THR A 667 -12.00 4.42 -18.57
N ARG A 668 -11.02 4.50 -19.47
CA ARG A 668 -11.13 4.14 -20.89
C ARG A 668 -10.01 3.20 -21.23
N ALA A 669 -10.33 2.05 -21.77
CA ALA A 669 -9.38 1.05 -22.26
C ALA A 669 -9.63 0.84 -23.75
N GLN A 670 -8.57 0.73 -24.53
CA GLN A 670 -8.62 0.46 -25.96
C GLN A 670 -7.82 -0.79 -26.28
N ARG A 671 -8.34 -1.62 -27.17
CA ARG A 671 -7.66 -2.78 -27.74
C ARG A 671 -7.46 -2.52 -29.22
N ILE A 672 -6.20 -2.53 -29.65
CA ILE A 672 -5.78 -2.15 -31.00
C ILE A 672 -5.12 -3.35 -31.65
N GLN A 673 -5.75 -3.90 -32.70
CA GLN A 673 -5.18 -4.97 -33.52
C GLN A 673 -4.34 -4.35 -34.62
N TYR A 674 -3.10 -4.00 -34.29
CA TYR A 674 -2.18 -3.29 -35.20
C TYR A 674 -1.73 -4.12 -36.41
N MET A 675 -1.92 -5.47 -36.40
CA MET A 675 -1.56 -6.34 -37.52
C MET A 675 -2.58 -6.35 -38.66
N TYR A 676 -3.80 -5.90 -38.38
CA TYR A 676 -4.90 -5.93 -39.33
C TYR A 676 -5.52 -4.55 -39.46
N ALA A 677 -5.24 -3.87 -40.58
CA ALA A 677 -5.75 -2.53 -40.81
C ALA A 677 -7.29 -2.41 -40.79
N ASP A 678 -7.98 -3.50 -41.12
CA ASP A 678 -9.44 -3.52 -41.20
C ASP A 678 -10.13 -3.83 -39.88
N LYS A 679 -9.39 -4.10 -38.82
CA LYS A 679 -9.99 -4.40 -37.49
C LYS A 679 -10.26 -3.12 -36.72
N PRO A 680 -11.50 -2.91 -36.25
CA PRO A 680 -11.82 -1.72 -35.46
C PRO A 680 -11.11 -1.74 -34.11
N THR A 681 -10.68 -0.56 -33.67
CA THR A 681 -10.24 -0.35 -32.29
C THR A 681 -11.42 -0.50 -31.34
N LEU A 682 -11.35 -1.49 -30.48
CA LEU A 682 -12.39 -1.70 -29.47
C LEU A 682 -12.11 -0.85 -28.24
N GLU A 683 -13.09 -0.05 -27.85
CA GLU A 683 -13.01 0.80 -26.65
C GLU A 683 -13.96 0.24 -25.58
N SER A 684 -13.52 0.23 -24.33
CA SER A 684 -14.32 -0.15 -23.17
C SER A 684 -13.96 0.72 -21.97
N GLY A 685 -14.82 0.75 -20.98
CA GLY A 685 -14.49 1.53 -19.79
C GLY A 685 -15.59 1.55 -18.75
N THR A 686 -15.39 2.44 -17.78
CA THR A 686 -16.31 2.72 -16.67
C THR A 686 -16.36 4.22 -16.43
N PHE A 687 -17.48 4.67 -15.93
CA PHE A 687 -17.68 6.08 -15.56
C PHE A 687 -18.41 6.18 -14.23
N SER A 688 -17.99 7.07 -13.35
CA SER A 688 -18.73 7.38 -12.14
C SER A 688 -18.56 8.85 -11.76
N MET A 689 -19.63 9.47 -11.28
CA MET A 689 -19.63 10.86 -10.88
C MET A 689 -20.63 11.10 -9.74
N THR A 690 -20.23 11.93 -8.78
CA THR A 690 -21.17 12.40 -7.75
C THR A 690 -22.18 13.35 -8.35
N THR A 691 -23.41 13.19 -7.97
CA THR A 691 -24.55 13.96 -8.48
C THR A 691 -25.56 14.24 -7.37
N LEU A 692 -26.65 14.96 -7.71
CA LEU A 692 -27.74 15.25 -6.79
C LEU A 692 -29.02 14.60 -7.30
N SER A 693 -29.59 13.67 -6.52
CA SER A 693 -30.80 12.92 -6.85
C SER A 693 -31.98 13.15 -5.87
N LEU A 694 -31.94 14.24 -5.10
CA LEU A 694 -32.95 14.57 -4.07
C LEU A 694 -34.38 14.59 -4.57
N ARG A 695 -34.61 14.78 -5.89
CA ARG A 695 -35.92 14.90 -6.49
C ARG A 695 -36.83 13.69 -6.22
N GLY A 696 -36.26 12.48 -6.19
CA GLY A 696 -37.00 11.26 -5.93
C GLY A 696 -36.66 10.60 -4.58
N ALA A 697 -35.84 11.27 -3.77
CA ALA A 697 -35.26 10.64 -2.55
C ALA A 697 -36.31 10.20 -1.51
N PHE A 698 -37.45 10.93 -1.47
CA PHE A 698 -38.52 10.69 -0.52
C PHE A 698 -39.81 10.17 -1.21
N GLU A 699 -39.72 9.88 -2.52
CA GLU A 699 -40.83 9.22 -3.22
C GLU A 699 -40.96 7.75 -2.69
N GLY A 700 -42.19 7.32 -2.52
CA GLY A 700 -42.49 5.93 -2.18
C GLY A 700 -42.27 5.03 -3.41
N ILE A 701 -41.76 3.83 -3.15
CA ILE A 701 -41.80 2.77 -4.16
C ILE A 701 -43.25 2.46 -4.52
N GLY A 702 -43.56 2.32 -5.83
CA GLY A 702 -44.88 1.97 -6.30
C GLY A 702 -45.40 0.69 -5.63
N ASN A 703 -46.66 0.66 -5.30
CA ASN A 703 -47.36 -0.46 -4.68
C ASN A 703 -48.56 -0.90 -5.54
N ALA A 704 -49.29 -1.93 -5.14
CA ALA A 704 -50.44 -2.41 -5.89
C ALA A 704 -51.52 -1.35 -6.12
N ARG A 705 -51.70 -0.35 -5.21
CA ARG A 705 -52.65 0.74 -5.34
C ARG A 705 -52.24 1.79 -6.38
N SER A 706 -50.92 1.97 -6.58
CA SER A 706 -50.38 2.87 -7.60
C SER A 706 -50.10 2.15 -8.92
N GLY A 707 -50.53 0.93 -9.10
CA GLY A 707 -50.17 0.10 -10.26
C GLY A 707 -48.66 -0.15 -10.39
N TYR A 708 -47.94 -0.18 -9.24
CA TYR A 708 -46.49 -0.31 -9.18
C TYR A 708 -45.72 0.82 -9.88
N GLN A 709 -46.32 1.99 -10.05
CA GLN A 709 -45.68 3.15 -10.66
C GLN A 709 -45.26 4.17 -9.60
N SER A 710 -44.12 4.81 -9.82
CA SER A 710 -43.64 5.99 -9.09
C SER A 710 -43.69 7.22 -10.01
N ALA A 711 -43.75 8.43 -9.44
CA ALA A 711 -43.79 9.68 -10.23
C ALA A 711 -42.49 9.86 -11.07
N SER A 712 -41.32 9.46 -10.52
CA SER A 712 -40.05 9.48 -11.24
C SER A 712 -40.03 8.48 -12.40
N PHE A 713 -40.60 7.26 -12.22
CA PHE A 713 -40.70 6.29 -13.30
C PHE A 713 -41.65 6.75 -14.42
N THR A 714 -42.81 7.30 -14.08
CA THR A 714 -43.74 7.86 -15.07
C THR A 714 -43.11 8.98 -15.88
N ARG A 715 -42.35 9.86 -15.21
CA ARG A 715 -41.57 10.92 -15.86
C ARG A 715 -40.51 10.36 -16.79
N PHE A 716 -39.79 9.30 -16.38
CA PHE A 716 -38.82 8.61 -17.22
C PHE A 716 -39.45 8.08 -18.51
N CYS A 717 -40.58 7.38 -18.40
CA CYS A 717 -41.30 6.84 -19.56
C CYS A 717 -41.76 7.91 -20.54
N ASN A 718 -42.24 9.07 -20.02
CA ASN A 718 -42.69 10.20 -20.84
C ASN A 718 -41.53 10.93 -21.55
N LEU A 719 -40.31 10.87 -20.99
CA LEU A 719 -39.13 11.49 -21.59
C LEU A 719 -38.52 10.65 -22.72
N LEU A 720 -38.78 9.36 -22.78
CA LEU A 720 -38.18 8.46 -23.81
C LEU A 720 -38.49 8.95 -25.23
N ASP A 721 -39.75 9.28 -25.53
CA ASP A 721 -40.14 9.71 -26.85
C ASP A 721 -39.60 11.12 -27.19
N ALA A 722 -39.55 12.01 -26.21
CA ALA A 722 -38.95 13.34 -26.38
C ALA A 722 -37.44 13.26 -26.71
N TYR A 723 -36.70 12.39 -26.04
CA TYR A 723 -35.24 12.19 -26.31
C TYR A 723 -35.03 11.47 -27.65
N ARG A 724 -35.85 10.47 -27.98
CA ARG A 724 -35.83 9.82 -29.27
C ARG A 724 -35.95 10.82 -30.41
N SER A 725 -37.02 11.65 -30.38
CA SER A 725 -37.27 12.64 -31.42
C SER A 725 -36.12 13.65 -31.57
N ARG A 726 -35.54 14.14 -30.47
CA ARG A 726 -34.37 15.01 -30.50
C ARG A 726 -33.15 14.39 -31.15
N ILE A 727 -32.96 13.11 -30.95
CA ILE A 727 -31.84 12.38 -31.55
C ILE A 727 -32.11 12.13 -33.03
N GLU A 728 -33.33 11.79 -33.40
CA GLU A 728 -33.74 11.61 -34.79
C GLU A 728 -33.56 12.90 -35.62
N GLU A 729 -33.90 14.07 -35.05
CA GLU A 729 -33.67 15.38 -35.71
C GLU A 729 -32.17 15.57 -36.04
N ARG A 730 -31.27 15.11 -35.22
CA ARG A 730 -29.83 15.26 -35.46
C ARG A 730 -29.31 14.37 -36.60
N TYR A 731 -30.00 13.26 -36.93
CA TYR A 731 -29.70 12.41 -38.08
C TYR A 731 -30.25 12.99 -39.41
N GLN A 732 -31.18 13.93 -39.38
CA GLN A 732 -31.69 14.54 -40.59
C GLN A 732 -30.59 15.29 -41.36
N GLY A 733 -30.49 15.00 -42.64
CA GLY A 733 -29.48 15.60 -43.52
C GLY A 733 -28.05 15.03 -43.36
N LEU A 734 -27.84 13.96 -42.58
CA LEU A 734 -26.59 13.26 -42.55
C LEU A 734 -26.44 12.25 -43.71
N HIS A 735 -25.20 12.06 -44.17
CA HIS A 735 -24.89 11.01 -45.13
C HIS A 735 -24.41 9.76 -44.38
N TYR A 736 -24.66 8.60 -44.94
CA TYR A 736 -24.06 7.37 -44.46
C TYR A 736 -22.54 7.40 -44.64
N PRO A 737 -21.76 6.89 -43.65
CA PRO A 737 -20.31 6.97 -43.64
C PRO A 737 -19.65 6.35 -44.86
N ALA A 738 -18.53 6.94 -45.29
CA ALA A 738 -17.70 6.38 -46.35
C ALA A 738 -17.17 4.98 -45.96
N GLY A 739 -17.13 4.05 -46.91
CA GLY A 739 -16.73 2.65 -46.66
C GLY A 739 -17.87 1.76 -46.13
N SER A 740 -19.01 2.32 -45.75
CA SER A 740 -20.17 1.53 -45.36
C SER A 740 -20.96 1.05 -46.56
N PRO A 741 -21.80 -0.01 -46.43
CA PRO A 741 -22.62 -0.52 -47.52
C PRO A 741 -23.56 0.51 -48.19
N MET A 742 -23.90 1.59 -47.50
CA MET A 742 -24.80 2.66 -47.94
C MET A 742 -24.07 4.00 -48.16
N ALA A 743 -22.72 3.97 -48.33
CA ALA A 743 -21.89 5.18 -48.40
C ALA A 743 -22.43 6.21 -49.40
N GLY A 744 -22.44 7.49 -48.98
CA GLY A 744 -22.84 8.63 -49.80
C GLY A 744 -24.34 8.84 -49.98
N LEU A 745 -25.20 7.92 -49.52
CA LEU A 745 -26.63 8.13 -49.49
C LEU A 745 -27.02 8.98 -48.28
N LEU A 746 -28.08 9.78 -48.43
CA LEU A 746 -28.70 10.49 -47.31
C LEU A 746 -29.36 9.53 -46.34
N PHE A 747 -29.30 9.81 -45.09
CA PHE A 747 -30.02 9.04 -44.06
C PHE A 747 -31.52 9.01 -44.39
N ASN A 748 -32.06 7.80 -44.43
CA ASN A 748 -33.49 7.55 -44.67
C ASN A 748 -34.06 6.75 -43.50
N PRO A 749 -35.04 7.30 -42.75
CA PRO A 749 -35.70 6.61 -41.64
C PRO A 749 -36.36 5.27 -42.04
N ALA A 750 -36.67 5.04 -43.32
CA ALA A 750 -37.23 3.77 -43.80
C ALA A 750 -36.26 2.61 -43.67
N ASN A 751 -34.95 2.88 -43.66
CA ASN A 751 -33.89 1.87 -43.49
C ASN A 751 -33.59 1.53 -42.03
N GLY A 752 -34.11 2.31 -41.09
CA GLY A 752 -33.94 2.16 -39.65
C GLY A 752 -34.08 3.46 -38.90
N THR A 753 -34.75 3.47 -37.78
CA THR A 753 -34.96 4.65 -36.92
C THR A 753 -34.16 4.51 -35.62
N VAL A 754 -34.04 5.62 -34.89
CA VAL A 754 -33.45 5.60 -33.54
C VAL A 754 -34.27 4.68 -32.63
N ASN A 755 -33.63 3.67 -32.06
CA ASN A 755 -34.31 2.78 -31.13
C ASN A 755 -34.64 3.51 -29.81
N ARG A 756 -35.91 3.47 -29.42
CA ARG A 756 -36.44 4.05 -28.19
C ARG A 756 -35.70 3.57 -26.94
N TYR A 757 -35.20 2.35 -26.98
CA TYR A 757 -34.50 1.66 -25.89
C TYR A 757 -32.97 1.65 -26.07
N SER A 758 -32.44 2.48 -26.96
CA SER A 758 -30.99 2.66 -27.07
C SER A 758 -30.41 3.38 -25.87
N ALA A 759 -29.11 3.16 -25.60
CA ALA A 759 -28.40 3.82 -24.51
C ALA A 759 -28.49 5.34 -24.60
N ASP A 760 -28.40 5.89 -25.80
CA ASP A 760 -28.46 7.34 -26.06
C ASP A 760 -29.81 7.96 -25.75
N VAL A 761 -30.91 7.20 -25.77
CA VAL A 761 -32.27 7.63 -25.42
C VAL A 761 -32.54 7.40 -23.93
N MET A 762 -32.28 6.14 -23.48
CA MET A 762 -32.68 5.71 -22.14
C MET A 762 -31.87 6.40 -21.05
N VAL A 763 -30.56 6.57 -21.24
CA VAL A 763 -29.69 7.11 -20.16
C VAL A 763 -29.94 8.61 -19.93
N PRO A 764 -30.00 9.49 -20.93
CA PRO A 764 -30.38 10.89 -20.72
C PRO A 764 -31.77 11.04 -20.13
N ALA A 765 -32.77 10.24 -20.58
CA ALA A 765 -34.10 10.25 -20.01
C ALA A 765 -34.11 9.87 -18.52
N PHE A 766 -33.33 8.80 -18.17
CA PHE A 766 -33.14 8.37 -16.80
C PHE A 766 -32.50 9.44 -15.91
N LEU A 767 -31.38 10.02 -16.35
CA LEU A 767 -30.73 11.10 -15.62
C LEU A 767 -31.66 12.33 -15.41
N SER A 768 -32.42 12.73 -16.45
CA SER A 768 -33.35 13.82 -16.35
C SER A 768 -34.53 13.51 -15.41
N ALA A 769 -34.99 12.29 -15.34
CA ALA A 769 -36.08 11.86 -14.48
C ALA A 769 -35.72 11.79 -13.00
N TYR A 770 -34.52 11.25 -12.70
CA TYR A 770 -34.12 10.88 -11.36
C TYR A 770 -33.12 11.85 -10.70
N THR A 771 -32.49 12.75 -11.45
CA THR A 771 -31.54 13.74 -10.92
C THR A 771 -32.04 15.18 -11.08
N HIS A 772 -31.30 16.14 -10.56
CA HIS A 772 -31.51 17.57 -10.77
C HIS A 772 -30.86 18.10 -12.05
N MET A 773 -30.34 17.23 -12.89
CA MET A 773 -29.79 17.62 -14.18
C MET A 773 -30.92 18.06 -15.10
N GLY A 774 -30.75 19.21 -15.76
CA GLY A 774 -31.75 19.75 -16.70
C GLY A 774 -31.89 18.87 -17.96
N ASN A 775 -32.98 19.06 -18.69
CA ASN A 775 -33.30 18.28 -19.89
C ASN A 775 -32.41 18.57 -21.11
N ALA A 776 -31.60 19.64 -21.08
CA ALA A 776 -30.76 20.04 -22.21
C ALA A 776 -29.36 19.36 -22.11
N HIS A 777 -28.91 18.80 -23.24
CA HIS A 777 -27.52 18.34 -23.44
C HIS A 777 -27.01 17.21 -22.51
N LEU A 778 -27.87 16.36 -21.99
CA LEU A 778 -27.44 15.18 -21.26
C LEU A 778 -26.94 14.10 -22.23
N ASN A 779 -25.78 13.60 -21.95
CA ASN A 779 -25.14 12.46 -22.65
C ASN A 779 -24.98 11.30 -21.70
N LEU A 780 -24.59 10.14 -22.21
CA LEU A 780 -24.23 8.96 -21.45
C LEU A 780 -23.18 9.28 -20.35
N PHE A 781 -22.22 10.18 -20.66
CA PHE A 781 -21.20 10.68 -19.74
C PHE A 781 -21.44 12.17 -19.49
N PRO A 782 -22.10 12.54 -18.36
CA PRO A 782 -22.27 13.93 -17.99
C PRO A 782 -20.95 14.67 -17.85
N THR A 783 -20.94 15.96 -18.21
CA THR A 783 -19.75 16.81 -18.11
C THR A 783 -19.49 17.25 -16.67
N LEU A 784 -18.29 17.76 -16.39
CA LEU A 784 -17.91 18.30 -15.07
C LEU A 784 -18.83 19.44 -14.60
N ALA A 785 -19.58 20.11 -15.50
CA ALA A 785 -20.60 21.11 -15.12
C ALA A 785 -21.73 20.49 -14.27
N HIS A 786 -21.97 19.21 -14.36
CA HIS A 786 -22.98 18.47 -13.60
C HIS A 786 -22.41 17.80 -12.33
N LEU A 787 -21.13 18.05 -12.01
CA LEU A 787 -20.47 17.55 -10.83
C LEU A 787 -21.00 18.27 -9.59
N LEU A 788 -21.79 17.58 -8.78
CA LEU A 788 -22.39 18.12 -7.56
C LEU A 788 -21.83 17.37 -6.33
N PRO A 789 -21.56 18.09 -5.22
CA PRO A 789 -20.95 17.48 -4.07
C PRO A 789 -21.94 16.68 -3.23
N ASN A 790 -21.50 15.58 -2.70
CA ASN A 790 -22.04 14.90 -1.53
C ASN A 790 -21.65 15.68 -0.28
N TRP A 791 -22.39 15.54 0.84
CA TRP A 791 -22.06 16.25 2.06
C TRP A 791 -22.23 15.39 3.32
N THR A 792 -21.48 15.76 4.32
CA THR A 792 -21.63 15.23 5.68
C THR A 792 -21.68 16.44 6.63
N LEU A 793 -22.76 16.53 7.39
CA LEU A 793 -23.02 17.59 8.35
C LEU A 793 -22.90 17.01 9.75
N ARG A 794 -22.18 17.71 10.61
CA ARG A 794 -22.10 17.43 12.03
C ARG A 794 -22.32 18.70 12.82
N TYR A 795 -23.24 18.64 13.79
CA TYR A 795 -23.55 19.75 14.68
C TYR A 795 -23.47 19.33 16.15
N ALA A 796 -22.53 19.93 16.88
CA ALA A 796 -22.28 19.64 18.31
C ALA A 796 -22.71 20.78 19.24
N GLY A 797 -23.38 21.81 18.74
CA GLY A 797 -23.67 23.04 19.48
C GLY A 797 -24.76 22.88 20.55
N LEU A 798 -25.62 21.88 20.44
CA LEU A 798 -26.70 21.65 21.42
C LEU A 798 -26.17 21.32 22.80
N ALA A 799 -25.02 20.63 22.90
CA ALA A 799 -24.41 20.31 24.20
C ALA A 799 -24.09 21.54 25.08
N ARG A 800 -24.21 22.78 24.53
CA ARG A 800 -23.97 24.03 25.28
C ARG A 800 -25.20 24.62 25.91
N LEU A 801 -26.37 24.21 25.47
CA LEU A 801 -27.61 24.67 26.08
C LEU A 801 -27.68 24.13 27.51
N PRO A 802 -28.12 24.92 28.51
CA PRO A 802 -28.08 24.55 29.93
C PRO A 802 -28.68 23.16 30.16
N TRP A 803 -29.85 22.89 29.59
CA TRP A 803 -30.56 21.61 29.74
C TRP A 803 -29.76 20.40 29.20
N PHE A 804 -29.02 20.58 28.07
CA PHE A 804 -28.18 19.50 27.50
C PHE A 804 -26.88 19.34 28.26
N ASN A 805 -26.22 20.48 28.66
CA ASN A 805 -24.94 20.47 29.36
C ASN A 805 -25.01 19.80 30.75
N GLU A 806 -26.17 19.82 31.41
CA GLU A 806 -26.39 19.15 32.69
C GLU A 806 -26.50 17.63 32.57
N ARG A 807 -26.87 17.10 31.40
CA ARG A 807 -27.19 15.70 31.18
C ARG A 807 -26.20 14.96 30.28
N PHE A 808 -25.63 15.67 29.32
CA PHE A 808 -24.80 15.09 28.28
C PHE A 808 -23.40 15.70 28.28
N LYS A 809 -22.38 14.86 28.39
CA LYS A 809 -20.99 15.25 28.13
C LYS A 809 -20.75 15.56 26.66
N ARG A 810 -21.51 14.93 25.79
CA ARG A 810 -21.47 15.15 24.33
C ARG A 810 -22.85 14.84 23.74
N PHE A 811 -23.29 15.72 22.85
CA PHE A 811 -24.50 15.56 22.06
C PHE A 811 -24.26 16.06 20.65
N ASP A 812 -24.14 15.14 19.69
CA ASP A 812 -23.88 15.46 18.29
C ASP A 812 -25.06 15.05 17.42
N ILE A 813 -25.41 15.92 16.49
CA ILE A 813 -26.35 15.60 15.40
C ILE A 813 -25.53 15.41 14.13
N ASN A 814 -25.73 14.28 13.46
CA ASN A 814 -25.07 13.90 12.24
C ASN A 814 -26.08 13.73 11.11
N HIS A 815 -25.73 14.22 9.92
CA HIS A 815 -26.48 14.01 8.70
C HIS A 815 -25.49 13.79 7.56
N ALA A 816 -25.70 12.81 6.70
CA ALA A 816 -24.86 12.56 5.55
C ALA A 816 -25.69 12.20 4.33
N TYR A 817 -25.39 12.84 3.23
CA TYR A 817 -25.98 12.58 1.92
C TYR A 817 -24.92 12.18 0.93
N ARG A 818 -25.17 11.11 0.20
CA ARG A 818 -24.31 10.63 -0.88
C ARG A 818 -25.16 10.18 -2.05
N SER A 819 -24.84 10.66 -3.24
CA SER A 819 -25.43 10.20 -4.49
C SER A 819 -24.34 10.07 -5.55
N ILE A 820 -24.33 8.92 -6.25
CA ILE A 820 -23.37 8.62 -7.29
C ILE A 820 -24.11 8.02 -8.47
N TYR A 821 -23.90 8.62 -9.63
CA TYR A 821 -24.24 8.05 -10.93
C TYR A 821 -23.05 7.24 -11.44
N SER A 822 -23.28 6.03 -11.93
CA SER A 822 -22.23 5.20 -12.51
C SER A 822 -22.70 4.43 -13.74
N VAL A 823 -21.80 4.34 -14.71
CA VAL A 823 -21.86 3.42 -15.85
C VAL A 823 -20.91 2.28 -15.51
N GLY A 824 -21.44 1.11 -15.16
CA GLY A 824 -20.66 -0.01 -14.64
C GLY A 824 -19.65 -0.54 -15.65
N SER A 825 -20.07 -0.74 -16.88
CA SER A 825 -19.21 -1.08 -18.02
C SER A 825 -19.86 -0.65 -19.31
N TYR A 826 -19.05 -0.17 -20.23
CA TYR A 826 -19.44 0.09 -21.60
C TYR A 826 -18.39 -0.47 -22.55
N SER A 827 -18.78 -0.82 -23.77
CA SER A 827 -17.89 -1.25 -24.84
C SER A 827 -18.35 -0.66 -26.17
N SER A 828 -17.42 -0.36 -27.06
CA SER A 828 -17.76 0.06 -28.42
C SER A 828 -18.36 -1.12 -29.20
N PHE A 829 -19.30 -0.83 -30.08
CA PHE A 829 -19.74 -1.80 -31.06
C PHE A 829 -18.61 -2.10 -32.06
N SER A 830 -18.37 -3.36 -32.36
CA SER A 830 -17.37 -3.78 -33.35
C SER A 830 -17.76 -3.43 -34.79
N ASN A 831 -19.04 -3.23 -35.06
CA ASN A 831 -19.66 -2.90 -36.36
C ASN A 831 -20.15 -1.43 -36.39
N TYR A 832 -19.56 -0.54 -35.58
CA TYR A 832 -19.90 0.88 -35.50
C TYR A 832 -19.23 1.67 -36.62
N TRP A 833 -20.02 2.48 -37.30
CA TRP A 833 -19.61 3.41 -38.34
C TRP A 833 -19.77 4.84 -37.86
N ALA A 834 -18.69 5.56 -37.72
CA ALA A 834 -18.72 6.96 -37.31
C ALA A 834 -19.23 7.86 -38.46
N ALA A 835 -20.18 8.74 -38.17
CA ALA A 835 -20.68 9.76 -39.06
C ALA A 835 -20.30 11.17 -38.59
N GLU A 836 -20.68 12.17 -39.33
CA GLU A 836 -20.48 13.59 -38.95
C GLU A 836 -21.20 13.98 -37.66
N ARG A 837 -20.79 15.08 -37.05
CA ARG A 837 -21.39 15.68 -35.82
C ARG A 837 -21.38 14.75 -34.60
N GLY A 838 -20.47 13.74 -34.57
CA GLY A 838 -20.38 12.77 -33.48
C GLY A 838 -21.50 11.76 -33.43
N MET A 839 -22.26 11.63 -34.52
CA MET A 839 -23.29 10.61 -34.69
C MET A 839 -22.67 9.35 -35.34
N GLY A 840 -23.43 8.28 -35.43
CA GLY A 840 -22.97 7.06 -36.10
C GLY A 840 -24.05 6.02 -36.29
N PHE A 841 -23.67 4.94 -36.89
CA PHE A 841 -24.54 3.84 -37.26
C PHE A 841 -23.94 2.50 -36.83
N VAL A 842 -24.79 1.54 -36.56
CA VAL A 842 -24.41 0.15 -36.32
C VAL A 842 -25.06 -0.69 -37.43
N THR A 843 -24.31 -1.64 -37.99
CA THR A 843 -24.86 -2.58 -38.94
C THR A 843 -25.76 -3.58 -38.23
N ASP A 844 -27.03 -3.64 -38.62
CA ASP A 844 -27.95 -4.69 -38.17
C ASP A 844 -27.56 -6.02 -38.82
N VAL A 845 -27.25 -7.02 -38.00
CA VAL A 845 -26.81 -8.32 -38.46
C VAL A 845 -27.93 -9.10 -39.25
N ALA A 846 -29.18 -8.80 -38.92
CA ALA A 846 -30.33 -9.48 -39.54
C ALA A 846 -30.66 -8.91 -40.93
N THR A 847 -30.60 -7.61 -41.10
CA THR A 847 -31.04 -6.92 -42.32
C THR A 847 -29.88 -6.39 -43.16
N GLY A 848 -28.66 -6.29 -42.62
CA GLY A 848 -27.53 -5.65 -43.25
C GLY A 848 -27.62 -4.11 -43.31
N ASN A 849 -28.71 -3.53 -42.84
CA ASN A 849 -28.94 -2.08 -42.85
C ASN A 849 -28.14 -1.36 -41.78
N LEU A 850 -27.88 -0.09 -42.03
CA LEU A 850 -27.24 0.81 -41.04
C LEU A 850 -28.32 1.48 -40.20
N ILE A 851 -28.38 1.13 -38.92
CA ILE A 851 -29.31 1.71 -37.93
C ILE A 851 -28.61 2.81 -37.13
N PRO A 852 -29.26 3.96 -36.93
CA PRO A 852 -28.80 5.01 -36.03
C PRO A 852 -28.49 4.46 -34.63
N SER A 853 -27.27 4.66 -34.15
CA SER A 853 -26.85 4.20 -32.83
C SER A 853 -25.69 5.00 -32.29
N GLY A 854 -25.59 5.14 -30.99
CA GLY A 854 -24.38 5.60 -30.33
C GLY A 854 -23.24 4.61 -30.46
N ARG A 855 -22.03 5.09 -30.19
CA ARG A 855 -20.81 4.31 -30.30
C ARG A 855 -20.72 3.15 -29.29
N PHE A 856 -21.35 3.32 -28.12
CA PHE A 856 -21.16 2.43 -27.00
C PHE A 856 -22.38 1.57 -26.69
N ASN A 857 -22.11 0.29 -26.51
CA ASN A 857 -23.02 -0.65 -25.88
C ASN A 857 -22.84 -0.56 -24.37
N VAL A 858 -23.92 -0.32 -23.65
CA VAL A 858 -23.94 -0.20 -22.19
C VAL A 858 -24.87 -1.25 -21.62
N ALA A 859 -24.34 -2.10 -20.73
CA ALA A 859 -25.17 -3.13 -20.12
C ALA A 859 -26.11 -2.55 -19.04
N MET A 860 -25.58 -1.67 -18.20
CA MET A 860 -26.31 -1.13 -17.06
C MET A 860 -25.76 0.23 -16.62
N VAL A 861 -26.65 1.12 -16.22
CA VAL A 861 -26.30 2.32 -15.45
C VAL A 861 -26.97 2.28 -14.10
N SER A 862 -26.34 2.87 -13.10
CA SER A 862 -26.86 2.89 -11.74
C SER A 862 -26.80 4.29 -11.12
N LEU A 863 -27.78 4.56 -10.27
CA LEU A 863 -27.84 5.75 -9.41
C LEU A 863 -28.02 5.26 -7.98
N ASN A 864 -26.98 5.42 -7.19
CA ASN A 864 -26.97 5.02 -5.78
C ASN A 864 -27.05 6.25 -4.91
N GLU A 865 -28.14 6.35 -4.16
CA GLU A 865 -28.43 7.45 -3.24
C GLU A 865 -28.52 6.94 -1.82
N SER A 866 -27.88 7.61 -0.89
CA SER A 866 -27.94 7.23 0.52
C SER A 866 -27.91 8.44 1.43
N PHE A 867 -28.77 8.38 2.46
CA PHE A 867 -28.69 9.17 3.66
C PHE A 867 -28.19 8.23 4.80
N SER A 868 -26.95 8.36 5.18
CA SER A 868 -26.34 7.46 6.15
C SER A 868 -25.48 8.23 7.17
N PRO A 869 -26.13 8.83 8.22
CA PRO A 869 -27.57 8.84 8.49
C PRO A 869 -28.34 9.99 7.81
N LEU A 870 -29.70 9.83 7.67
CA LEU A 870 -30.59 10.96 7.39
C LEU A 870 -30.67 11.85 8.64
N ILE A 871 -30.85 11.26 9.79
CA ILE A 871 -30.74 11.90 11.11
C ILE A 871 -29.99 10.91 11.99
N GLY A 872 -28.89 11.35 12.58
CA GLY A 872 -28.11 10.59 13.56
C GLY A 872 -27.89 11.43 14.81
N ILE A 873 -28.06 10.83 15.98
CA ILE A 873 -27.82 11.45 17.27
C ILE A 873 -26.86 10.57 18.05
N ASP A 874 -25.68 11.14 18.35
CA ASP A 874 -24.68 10.51 19.19
C ASP A 874 -24.67 11.21 20.54
N MET A 875 -25.00 10.47 21.60
CA MET A 875 -25.10 10.97 22.97
C MET A 875 -24.08 10.30 23.86
N MET A 876 -23.44 11.09 24.70
CA MET A 876 -22.60 10.59 25.79
C MET A 876 -23.07 11.28 27.07
N PHE A 877 -23.61 10.50 27.99
CA PHE A 877 -24.08 10.97 29.29
C PHE A 877 -22.90 11.20 30.25
N GLU A 878 -23.14 12.02 31.28
CA GLU A 878 -22.13 12.25 32.31
C GLU A 878 -21.77 10.96 33.08
N SER A 879 -22.68 9.99 33.11
CA SER A 879 -22.48 8.66 33.74
C SER A 879 -21.52 7.74 32.99
N GLY A 880 -21.05 8.14 31.77
CA GLY A 880 -20.25 7.29 30.89
C GLY A 880 -21.07 6.37 29.98
N LEU A 881 -22.40 6.42 30.06
CA LEU A 881 -23.28 5.75 29.09
C LEU A 881 -23.19 6.46 27.74
N THR A 882 -23.02 5.73 26.67
CA THR A 882 -23.11 6.21 25.29
C THR A 882 -24.37 5.66 24.64
N ALA A 883 -25.10 6.49 23.93
CA ALA A 883 -26.22 6.07 23.12
C ALA A 883 -26.13 6.67 21.73
N LYS A 884 -26.44 5.86 20.75
CA LYS A 884 -26.44 6.22 19.34
C LYS A 884 -27.80 5.86 18.75
N LEU A 885 -28.42 6.81 18.07
CA LEU A 885 -29.66 6.61 17.32
C LEU A 885 -29.46 7.14 15.92
N GLU A 886 -29.62 6.31 14.92
CA GLU A 886 -29.52 6.71 13.52
C GLU A 886 -30.70 6.19 12.70
N TYR A 887 -31.25 7.04 11.86
CA TYR A 887 -32.15 6.66 10.79
C TYR A 887 -31.44 6.77 9.46
N ARG A 888 -31.31 5.66 8.77
CA ARG A 888 -30.63 5.55 7.48
C ARG A 888 -31.64 5.22 6.39
N THR A 889 -31.41 5.76 5.20
CA THR A 889 -32.14 5.35 4.02
C THR A 889 -31.18 5.21 2.86
N VAL A 890 -31.26 4.11 2.15
CA VAL A 890 -30.43 3.79 0.99
C VAL A 890 -31.36 3.47 -0.16
N ARG A 891 -31.10 4.04 -1.31
CA ARG A 891 -31.86 3.82 -2.55
C ARG A 891 -30.88 3.49 -3.67
N SER A 892 -31.09 2.37 -4.33
CA SER A 892 -30.33 1.95 -5.50
C SER A 892 -31.28 1.81 -6.69
N ILE A 893 -30.99 2.52 -7.75
CA ILE A 893 -31.77 2.52 -8.98
C ILE A 893 -30.87 2.04 -10.09
N ASN A 894 -31.19 0.88 -10.69
CA ASN A 894 -30.40 0.23 -11.72
C ASN A 894 -31.24 0.14 -12.99
N LEU A 895 -30.78 0.79 -14.06
CA LEU A 895 -31.35 0.70 -15.39
C LEU A 895 -30.54 -0.30 -16.20
N SER A 896 -31.10 -1.50 -16.43
CA SER A 896 -30.53 -2.50 -17.31
C SER A 896 -30.98 -2.23 -18.74
N LEU A 897 -30.01 -1.99 -19.62
CA LEU A 897 -30.27 -1.73 -21.04
C LEU A 897 -30.38 -3.03 -21.83
N THR A 898 -29.82 -4.12 -21.32
CA THR A 898 -29.90 -5.45 -21.96
C THR A 898 -31.26 -6.12 -21.77
N SER A 899 -31.85 -5.98 -20.58
CA SER A 899 -33.17 -6.55 -20.27
C SER A 899 -34.31 -5.52 -20.35
N ILE A 900 -34.01 -4.25 -20.66
CA ILE A 900 -34.96 -3.11 -20.72
C ILE A 900 -35.78 -3.04 -19.41
N GLN A 901 -35.09 -3.09 -18.29
CA GLN A 901 -35.70 -3.09 -16.96
C GLN A 901 -35.09 -2.02 -16.07
N LEU A 902 -35.91 -1.40 -15.26
CA LEU A 902 -35.50 -0.49 -14.20
C LEU A 902 -35.82 -1.15 -12.86
N ASN A 903 -34.76 -1.45 -12.10
CA ASN A 903 -34.86 -2.02 -10.77
C ASN A 903 -34.59 -0.93 -9.74
N GLU A 904 -35.54 -0.70 -8.84
CA GLU A 904 -35.38 0.20 -7.72
C GLU A 904 -35.48 -0.58 -6.41
N ALA A 905 -34.42 -0.46 -5.58
CA ALA A 905 -34.36 -1.05 -4.23
C ALA A 905 -34.21 0.07 -3.21
N GLN A 906 -35.02 0.03 -2.15
CA GLN A 906 -34.95 0.99 -1.05
C GLN A 906 -34.85 0.24 0.29
N SER A 907 -33.91 0.64 1.13
CA SER A 907 -33.77 0.20 2.52
C SER A 907 -33.96 1.37 3.46
N LYS A 908 -34.63 1.14 4.57
CA LYS A 908 -34.85 2.12 5.65
C LYS A 908 -34.52 1.42 6.96
N ASP A 909 -33.47 1.88 7.60
CA ASP A 909 -32.89 1.20 8.75
C ASP A 909 -32.86 2.12 9.97
N TRP A 910 -33.29 1.61 11.10
CA TRP A 910 -33.04 2.21 12.41
C TRP A 910 -31.87 1.51 13.08
N VAL A 911 -30.85 2.29 13.44
CA VAL A 911 -29.69 1.78 14.15
C VAL A 911 -29.69 2.37 15.54
N VAL A 912 -29.84 1.50 16.54
CA VAL A 912 -29.78 1.88 17.96
C VAL A 912 -28.57 1.18 18.56
N GLY A 913 -27.66 1.95 19.13
CA GLY A 913 -26.49 1.44 19.84
C GLY A 913 -26.47 1.99 21.26
N VAL A 914 -26.21 1.14 22.23
CA VAL A 914 -26.00 1.54 23.62
C VAL A 914 -24.72 0.90 24.10
N GLY A 915 -23.83 1.71 24.66
CA GLY A 915 -22.54 1.27 25.20
C GLY A 915 -22.29 1.92 26.55
N TYR A 916 -21.71 1.18 27.46
CA TYR A 916 -21.31 1.70 28.77
C TYR A 916 -19.83 1.44 28.98
N ARG A 917 -19.06 2.48 29.22
CA ARG A 917 -17.63 2.37 29.45
C ARG A 917 -17.33 2.35 30.95
N ILE A 918 -16.80 1.23 31.41
CA ILE A 918 -16.32 1.07 32.78
C ILE A 918 -14.82 1.35 32.78
N ASN A 919 -14.43 2.46 33.41
CA ASN A 919 -13.02 2.77 33.63
C ASN A 919 -12.57 2.07 34.92
N ASP A 920 -11.38 1.51 34.94
CA ASP A 920 -10.76 0.82 36.07
C ASP A 920 -11.54 -0.46 36.55
N PHE A 921 -12.00 -1.25 35.57
CA PHE A 921 -12.61 -2.54 35.87
C PHE A 921 -11.60 -3.52 36.48
N ASN A 922 -11.82 -3.91 37.76
CA ASN A 922 -10.96 -4.84 38.48
C ASN A 922 -11.70 -6.14 38.73
N LEU A 923 -11.56 -7.13 37.84
CA LEU A 923 -12.31 -8.41 37.90
C LEU A 923 -11.97 -9.27 39.14
N LEU A 924 -10.82 -9.09 39.77
CA LEU A 924 -10.30 -9.97 40.83
C LEU A 924 -9.99 -9.28 42.15
N GLY A 925 -10.32 -7.99 42.32
CA GLY A 925 -10.10 -7.30 43.60
C GLY A 925 -8.65 -7.21 44.10
N ILE A 926 -7.66 -7.63 43.29
CA ILE A 926 -6.24 -7.67 43.66
C ILE A 926 -5.58 -6.38 43.14
N GLY A 927 -5.33 -5.41 44.05
CA GLY A 927 -4.46 -4.29 43.70
C GLY A 927 -4.98 -2.88 44.02
N LYS A 928 -5.72 -2.64 45.09
CA LYS A 928 -5.83 -1.29 45.63
C LYS A 928 -4.54 -0.93 46.40
N ARG A 929 -3.56 -0.40 45.72
CA ARG A 929 -2.50 0.39 46.38
C ARG A 929 -3.12 1.73 46.82
N ARG A 930 -3.30 1.90 48.11
CA ARG A 930 -3.62 3.20 48.73
C ARG A 930 -2.53 4.20 48.35
N PRO A 931 -2.88 5.42 47.93
CA PRO A 931 -1.86 6.45 47.67
C PRO A 931 -1.14 6.76 48.98
N ALA A 932 0.17 6.55 48.98
CA ALA A 932 1.04 6.94 50.06
C ALA A 932 1.05 8.48 50.21
N LYS A 933 0.63 8.98 51.36
CA LYS A 933 0.78 10.39 51.70
C LYS A 933 2.28 10.77 51.62
N SER A 934 2.66 11.64 50.68
CA SER A 934 4.02 12.16 50.56
C SER A 934 4.34 13.05 51.76
N ARG A 935 5.22 12.57 52.60
CA ARG A 935 5.97 13.45 53.52
C ARG A 935 7.04 14.23 52.72
N ARG A 936 6.86 15.53 52.69
CA ARG A 936 7.93 16.46 52.27
C ARG A 936 9.10 16.33 53.23
N THR A 937 10.28 16.00 52.72
CA THR A 937 11.54 16.43 53.29
C THR A 937 12.49 16.87 52.16
N ALA A 938 13.08 17.98 52.39
CA ALA A 938 13.91 18.71 51.47
C ALA A 938 15.34 18.12 51.35
N ARG A 939 15.96 18.49 50.23
CA ARG A 939 17.44 18.68 50.03
C ARG A 939 18.25 17.49 49.54
N ALA A 940 18.70 17.54 48.30
CA ALA A 940 20.07 17.93 47.94
C ALA A 940 20.31 17.76 46.43
N LYS A 941 21.09 18.69 45.90
CA LYS A 941 21.69 18.82 44.57
C LYS A 941 22.52 17.59 44.15
N ALA A 942 22.49 17.19 42.90
CA ALA A 942 23.57 17.35 41.90
C ALA A 942 23.56 16.23 40.86
N ALA A 943 23.68 16.67 39.62
CA ALA A 943 24.46 16.12 38.51
C ALA A 943 23.93 14.97 37.68
N SER A 944 23.59 15.37 36.44
CA SER A 944 24.01 14.82 35.14
C SER A 944 23.47 13.44 34.68
N SER A 945 22.85 13.51 33.57
CA SER A 945 23.07 12.90 32.27
C SER A 945 21.88 12.13 31.72
N ALA A 946 21.47 12.61 30.56
CA ALA A 946 20.90 12.05 29.35
C ALA A 946 19.72 11.06 29.39
N PRO A 947 18.77 11.24 28.49
CA PRO A 947 17.52 10.47 28.45
C PRO A 947 17.65 9.23 27.58
N SER A 948 17.18 8.09 28.10
CA SER A 948 16.84 6.92 27.29
C SER A 948 15.33 6.91 27.04
N ASN A 949 14.95 7.05 25.78
CA ASN A 949 13.60 6.83 25.30
C ASN A 949 13.30 5.33 25.27
N GLU A 950 12.44 4.88 26.14
CA GLU A 950 11.60 3.70 25.90
C GLU A 950 10.14 4.06 26.19
N PRO A 951 9.20 3.75 25.27
CA PRO A 951 7.80 4.01 25.52
C PRO A 951 7.22 2.91 26.42
N SER A 952 6.82 3.33 27.63
CA SER A 952 5.99 2.48 28.49
C SER A 952 4.68 2.16 27.78
N ARG A 953 4.44 0.89 27.48
CA ARG A 953 3.13 0.37 27.10
C ARG A 953 2.20 0.47 28.29
N GLU A 954 1.37 1.49 28.32
CA GLU A 954 0.15 1.47 29.13
C GLU A 954 -0.79 0.41 28.57
N VAL A 955 -1.00 -0.65 29.34
CA VAL A 955 -2.02 -1.64 29.05
C VAL A 955 -3.36 -1.00 29.36
N ASN A 956 -4.06 -0.56 28.34
CA ASN A 956 -5.42 -0.02 28.44
C ASN A 956 -6.37 -1.14 28.88
N ARG A 957 -6.87 -1.09 30.11
CA ARG A 957 -7.82 -2.05 30.71
C ARG A 957 -9.26 -1.55 30.63
N ASP A 958 -9.61 -0.89 29.57
CA ASP A 958 -10.97 -0.42 29.37
C ASP A 958 -11.79 -1.49 28.60
N LEU A 959 -12.91 -1.90 29.18
CA LEU A 959 -13.96 -2.67 28.50
C LEU A 959 -14.97 -1.69 27.89
N THR A 960 -15.03 -1.66 26.57
CA THR A 960 -16.04 -0.92 25.82
C THR A 960 -17.18 -1.84 25.41
#